data_718fece39a1ac2841be8ee2c53e19ae2
#
_entry.id   718fece39a1ac2841be8ee2c53e19ae2
#
_cell.length_a   1.000
_cell.length_b   1.000
_cell.length_c   1.000
_cell.angle_alpha   90.00
_cell.angle_beta   90.00
_cell.angle_gamma   90.00
#
_symmetry.space_group_name_H-M   'P 1'
#
loop_
_entity.id
_entity.type
_entity.pdbx_description
1 polymer ?
#
loop_
_entity_poly.entity_id
_entity_poly.type
_entity_poly.pdbx_seq_one_letter_code
_entity_poly.pdbx_strand_id
1 'polypeptide(L)'
;MCFVVALLSVTISAKAYDYVTFDNDPAQARRYTLANGLTVYMSRNAEKPEIQTMIAVRAGGQNDPLNSTGLAHYLEHLMFKGTHTYGTTDYEKEKPLLKQIDDLYELYGQTTDPEKRAAIYHQIDSVSYLNSKIAVANEFDKLMSMIGATGVNAYTSDDRTCYHEVIPAGELRRWAIIESDRFQNMVIRGFHTELEAVYEEFNMYSTMDRDKVMLAVNNILYPNVPYRQHSIIGTQEHLKNPSIKNIRRFYDNYYRPNNVVICLSGDLDFDKTIAIIDEYFGQWQPNPTIENYETPYQAPLTQHRDTVVYGKESPEVWMGWRMPDITHKDMDAIEVMESVLQNGKCGLLDVDIDQRQRMLSVGAGALAGKDFTTFFMIGAPKEGQSLEEVRKMLLEEIEKLKRGEFSERMLQAINANERRNEMQSLQSNRSRANKFLHSFIYKIPYEDVIGELDRKAAITKEDIMRVANRYFTDSYACVFKQQGEGVNPPKVDKPKITPIDMNREAQSQRVKELSAMSADQLQPQYLHFDRDLSRSTLNNGQELLYVQNKENELFELDFCIEKGTHQDPSLSLATDLLSYLGTATMTTEMFKSDLYQIAAEAGAYASANETHFYIYGLQENFQKTLQLLEEWVLTARPEETVYQEVVADRIKAHEDSKLDQRSCFGNLRSYGTYGKKNFRRMVLTPKQMKKLSGEKVLTRLRELIPGMCRVTYYGPMREGELKQVLNTQSKLVAQGSRDAQIHSERIQPEVVKKSEVYIAPFDANTTYYVGYANWGEVYTPKDEAIIRLYNEYFDGSMGSIVFQEMREARALCYTSAAYYSMAGHKGENNSYITYIITQNDKLKDCMLTFDSICNFMPMSQAAFEQAKSSLLKSIEKRRYVRSSPIGSYLGFRDKGWDHDLFEDIYREVKNLTLEDVQAFQKQHVANRTYRYFFLGNEKEMPMDFLKTRGSVRRLKIKDIFVY
;
A
#
# COMPACT_ATOMS: atom_id res chain seq x y z
N MET A 1 6.18 -21.01 -73.63
CA MET A 1 6.24 -21.66 -72.34
C MET A 1 5.93 -20.62 -71.28
N CYS A 2 4.65 -20.50 -70.92
CA CYS A 2 4.20 -19.57 -69.89
C CYS A 2 4.22 -20.29 -68.57
N PHE A 3 5.04 -19.83 -67.61
CA PHE A 3 4.99 -20.27 -66.22
C PHE A 3 3.89 -19.49 -65.44
N VAL A 4 2.84 -20.18 -65.07
CA VAL A 4 1.83 -19.66 -64.17
C VAL A 4 2.36 -19.91 -62.73
N VAL A 5 2.73 -18.85 -62.05
CA VAL A 5 3.02 -18.88 -60.63
C VAL A 5 1.68 -18.78 -59.89
N ALA A 6 1.26 -19.90 -59.29
CA ALA A 6 0.11 -19.93 -58.38
C ALA A 6 0.57 -19.38 -57.03
N LEU A 7 0.15 -18.15 -56.70
CA LEU A 7 0.21 -17.64 -55.36
C LEU A 7 -0.84 -18.38 -54.48
N LEU A 8 -0.36 -19.30 -53.66
CA LEU A 8 -1.15 -19.80 -52.53
C LEU A 8 -1.30 -18.69 -51.48
N SER A 9 -2.39 -17.99 -51.53
CA SER A 9 -2.83 -17.14 -50.40
C SER A 9 -3.28 -18.05 -49.27
N VAL A 10 -2.41 -18.28 -48.29
CA VAL A 10 -2.82 -18.83 -46.99
C VAL A 10 -3.68 -17.77 -46.29
N THR A 11 -4.99 -17.90 -46.41
CA THR A 11 -5.93 -17.18 -45.58
C THR A 11 -5.79 -17.78 -44.19
N ILE A 12 -5.04 -17.10 -43.30
CA ILE A 12 -5.09 -17.35 -41.87
C ILE A 12 -6.50 -16.92 -41.44
N SER A 13 -7.39 -17.90 -41.29
CA SER A 13 -8.70 -17.65 -40.64
C SER A 13 -8.40 -17.27 -39.20
N ALA A 14 -8.61 -16.01 -38.86
CA ALA A 14 -8.55 -15.58 -37.47
C ALA A 14 -9.58 -16.39 -36.67
N LYS A 15 -9.14 -17.09 -35.64
CA LYS A 15 -10.01 -17.84 -34.73
C LYS A 15 -10.90 -16.80 -34.03
N ALA A 16 -12.21 -16.89 -34.25
CA ALA A 16 -13.17 -16.08 -33.52
C ALA A 16 -13.34 -16.66 -32.10
N TYR A 17 -13.27 -15.82 -31.09
CA TYR A 17 -13.51 -16.20 -29.70
C TYR A 17 -14.88 -15.71 -29.26
N ASP A 18 -15.68 -16.61 -28.71
CA ASP A 18 -16.96 -16.24 -28.10
C ASP A 18 -16.72 -15.44 -26.81
N TYR A 19 -17.48 -14.35 -26.64
CA TYR A 19 -17.41 -13.53 -25.45
C TYR A 19 -18.79 -13.05 -25.01
N VAL A 20 -18.89 -12.68 -23.75
CA VAL A 20 -20.07 -12.06 -23.16
C VAL A 20 -19.76 -10.59 -22.91
N THR A 21 -20.68 -9.71 -23.28
CA THR A 21 -20.73 -8.29 -22.89
C THR A 21 -21.87 -8.08 -21.92
N PHE A 22 -21.86 -6.97 -21.24
CA PHE A 22 -22.80 -6.66 -20.16
C PHE A 22 -23.49 -5.33 -20.44
N ASP A 23 -24.81 -5.32 -20.36
CA ASP A 23 -25.60 -4.12 -20.57
C ASP A 23 -25.32 -3.07 -19.49
N ASN A 24 -25.20 -1.81 -19.89
CA ASN A 24 -24.92 -0.69 -19.00
C ASN A 24 -23.61 -0.78 -18.19
N ASP A 25 -22.66 -1.64 -18.59
CA ASP A 25 -21.36 -1.72 -17.94
C ASP A 25 -20.47 -0.51 -18.26
N PRO A 26 -20.16 0.36 -17.29
CA PRO A 26 -19.28 1.51 -17.52
C PRO A 26 -17.82 1.12 -17.79
N ALA A 27 -17.39 -0.07 -17.38
CA ALA A 27 -16.07 -0.62 -17.67
C ALA A 27 -15.99 -1.23 -19.07
N GLN A 28 -17.12 -1.43 -19.77
CA GLN A 28 -17.24 -2.06 -21.09
C GLN A 28 -16.49 -3.40 -21.16
N ALA A 29 -16.70 -4.24 -20.15
CA ALA A 29 -16.00 -5.50 -20.01
C ALA A 29 -16.40 -6.52 -21.08
N ARG A 30 -15.42 -7.35 -21.46
CA ARG A 30 -15.66 -8.63 -22.17
C ARG A 30 -15.20 -9.78 -21.30
N ARG A 31 -16.04 -10.80 -21.17
CA ARG A 31 -15.69 -12.06 -20.52
C ARG A 31 -15.55 -13.15 -21.55
N TYR A 32 -14.42 -13.80 -21.57
CA TYR A 32 -14.13 -14.97 -22.38
C TYR A 32 -14.00 -16.21 -21.50
N THR A 33 -14.31 -17.38 -22.03
CA THR A 33 -14.00 -18.67 -21.42
C THR A 33 -13.32 -19.55 -22.44
N LEU A 34 -12.06 -19.89 -22.18
CA LEU A 34 -11.29 -20.75 -23.05
C LEU A 34 -11.76 -22.21 -22.97
N ALA A 35 -11.39 -23.03 -23.96
CA ALA A 35 -11.77 -24.43 -24.04
C ALA A 35 -11.35 -25.26 -22.80
N ASN A 36 -10.28 -24.87 -22.11
CA ASN A 36 -9.80 -25.51 -20.88
C ASN A 36 -10.46 -24.96 -19.60
N GLY A 37 -11.46 -24.08 -19.73
CA GLY A 37 -12.22 -23.50 -18.61
C GLY A 37 -11.61 -22.23 -18.02
N LEU A 38 -10.48 -21.72 -18.52
CA LEU A 38 -9.89 -20.48 -18.05
C LEU A 38 -10.83 -19.30 -18.38
N THR A 39 -11.16 -18.53 -17.36
CA THR A 39 -11.94 -17.30 -17.49
C THR A 39 -11.03 -16.10 -17.68
N VAL A 40 -11.32 -15.26 -18.67
CA VAL A 40 -10.57 -14.03 -18.93
C VAL A 40 -11.53 -12.85 -18.99
N TYR A 41 -11.35 -11.87 -18.11
CA TYR A 41 -12.03 -10.59 -18.17
C TYR A 41 -11.12 -9.52 -18.72
N MET A 42 -11.64 -8.66 -19.57
CA MET A 42 -10.91 -7.55 -20.15
C MET A 42 -11.74 -6.27 -20.16
N SER A 43 -11.09 -5.13 -19.85
CA SER A 43 -11.66 -3.78 -20.01
C SER A 43 -10.64 -2.88 -20.67
N ARG A 44 -11.06 -2.15 -21.70
CA ARG A 44 -10.17 -1.21 -22.38
C ARG A 44 -10.20 0.15 -21.71
N ASN A 45 -9.00 0.65 -21.36
CA ASN A 45 -8.76 2.01 -20.90
C ASN A 45 -7.39 2.46 -21.43
N ALA A 46 -7.39 3.19 -22.55
CA ALA A 46 -6.18 3.59 -23.27
C ALA A 46 -5.59 4.93 -22.79
N GLU A 47 -5.94 5.39 -21.60
CA GLU A 47 -5.43 6.64 -21.02
C GLU A 47 -3.92 6.63 -20.84
N LYS A 48 -3.38 5.48 -20.46
CA LYS A 48 -1.94 5.20 -20.40
C LYS A 48 -1.61 3.94 -21.17
N PRO A 49 -0.43 3.86 -21.83
CA PRO A 49 -0.04 2.67 -22.58
C PRO A 49 0.44 1.53 -21.64
N GLU A 50 -0.41 1.18 -20.72
CA GLU A 50 -0.15 0.16 -19.71
C GLU A 50 -1.38 -0.73 -19.50
N ILE A 51 -1.15 -1.96 -19.05
CA ILE A 51 -2.19 -2.92 -18.70
C ILE A 51 -1.97 -3.35 -17.26
N GLN A 52 -2.97 -3.17 -16.43
CA GLN A 52 -3.07 -3.85 -15.14
C GLN A 52 -3.44 -5.30 -15.38
N THR A 53 -2.64 -6.22 -14.89
CA THR A 53 -2.89 -7.64 -14.94
C THR A 53 -3.17 -8.17 -13.53
N MET A 54 -4.09 -9.13 -13.43
CA MET A 54 -4.32 -9.93 -12.24
C MET A 54 -4.59 -11.36 -12.66
N ILE A 55 -3.84 -12.30 -12.08
CA ILE A 55 -4.10 -13.73 -12.19
C ILE A 55 -4.46 -14.23 -10.80
N ALA A 56 -5.69 -14.73 -10.64
CA ALA A 56 -6.15 -15.15 -9.33
C ALA A 56 -6.66 -16.59 -9.34
N VAL A 57 -6.25 -17.31 -8.31
CA VAL A 57 -6.67 -18.68 -8.00
C VAL A 57 -7.77 -18.61 -6.95
N ARG A 58 -8.87 -19.34 -7.14
CA ARG A 58 -9.96 -19.48 -6.15
C ARG A 58 -9.55 -20.52 -5.11
N ALA A 59 -8.47 -20.23 -4.40
CA ALA A 59 -7.98 -20.99 -3.26
C ALA A 59 -7.08 -20.09 -2.41
N GLY A 60 -7.21 -20.21 -1.11
CA GLY A 60 -6.47 -19.44 -0.11
C GLY A 60 -6.34 -20.24 1.19
N GLY A 61 -6.19 -19.56 2.32
CA GLY A 61 -5.94 -20.18 3.63
C GLY A 61 -7.05 -21.13 4.07
N GLN A 62 -8.29 -20.97 3.63
CA GLN A 62 -9.38 -21.92 3.89
C GLN A 62 -9.14 -23.31 3.29
N ASN A 63 -8.29 -23.40 2.28
CA ASN A 63 -7.96 -24.64 1.59
C ASN A 63 -6.72 -25.34 2.16
N ASP A 64 -6.09 -24.74 3.17
CA ASP A 64 -4.94 -25.34 3.83
C ASP A 64 -5.32 -26.65 4.53
N PRO A 65 -4.48 -27.72 4.45
CA PRO A 65 -4.67 -28.89 5.27
C PRO A 65 -4.58 -28.56 6.77
N LEU A 66 -5.44 -29.18 7.59
CA LEU A 66 -5.49 -28.90 9.02
C LEU A 66 -4.14 -29.10 9.76
N ASN A 67 -3.29 -29.95 9.23
CA ASN A 67 -1.97 -30.26 9.78
C ASN A 67 -0.83 -29.52 9.06
N SER A 68 -1.14 -28.55 8.20
CA SER A 68 -0.14 -27.80 7.40
C SER A 68 -0.71 -26.43 7.02
N THR A 69 -1.04 -25.62 8.02
CA THR A 69 -1.61 -24.27 7.82
C THR A 69 -0.54 -23.27 7.36
N GLY A 70 -0.95 -22.22 6.64
CA GLY A 70 -0.06 -21.24 6.04
C GLY A 70 0.52 -21.69 4.69
N LEU A 71 0.01 -22.80 4.17
CA LEU A 71 0.53 -23.43 2.96
C LEU A 71 0.20 -22.63 1.71
N ALA A 72 -1.01 -22.09 1.61
CA ALA A 72 -1.43 -21.24 0.51
C ALA A 72 -0.53 -19.99 0.39
N HIS A 73 -0.24 -19.34 1.53
CA HIS A 73 0.64 -18.17 1.59
C HIS A 73 2.09 -18.54 1.26
N TYR A 74 2.59 -19.66 1.78
CA TYR A 74 3.94 -20.10 1.49
C TYR A 74 4.10 -20.49 0.00
N LEU A 75 3.10 -21.13 -0.62
CA LEU A 75 3.09 -21.38 -2.06
C LEU A 75 3.12 -20.08 -2.87
N GLU A 76 2.41 -19.05 -2.43
CA GLU A 76 2.49 -17.72 -3.05
C GLU A 76 3.94 -17.25 -3.19
N HIS A 77 4.74 -17.30 -2.11
CA HIS A 77 6.16 -16.97 -2.13
C HIS A 77 6.98 -17.84 -3.09
N LEU A 78 6.70 -19.16 -3.10
CA LEU A 78 7.44 -20.10 -3.95
C LEU A 78 7.16 -19.92 -5.44
N MET A 79 6.00 -19.35 -5.80
CA MET A 79 5.67 -19.04 -7.20
C MET A 79 6.62 -18.00 -7.82
N PHE A 80 7.39 -17.25 -7.03
CA PHE A 80 8.40 -16.31 -7.52
C PHE A 80 9.78 -16.95 -7.77
N LYS A 81 9.96 -18.24 -7.46
CA LYS A 81 11.28 -18.90 -7.51
C LYS A 81 11.63 -19.54 -8.85
N GLY A 82 10.74 -19.45 -9.84
CA GLY A 82 10.98 -19.87 -11.21
C GLY A 82 10.36 -21.22 -11.60
N THR A 83 10.72 -21.66 -12.80
CA THR A 83 10.13 -22.81 -13.51
C THR A 83 11.23 -23.77 -14.01
N HIS A 84 10.85 -24.68 -14.90
CA HIS A 84 11.81 -25.52 -15.62
C HIS A 84 12.69 -24.71 -16.60
N THR A 85 12.22 -23.55 -17.08
CA THR A 85 12.85 -22.79 -18.14
C THR A 85 13.59 -21.56 -17.65
N TYR A 86 13.22 -21.03 -16.48
CA TYR A 86 13.91 -19.92 -15.81
C TYR A 86 14.05 -20.17 -14.32
N GLY A 87 14.95 -19.44 -13.68
CA GLY A 87 15.37 -19.68 -12.29
C GLY A 87 16.45 -20.74 -12.14
N THR A 88 17.00 -21.24 -13.25
CA THR A 88 18.05 -22.25 -13.29
C THR A 88 18.90 -22.09 -14.54
N THR A 89 20.18 -22.45 -14.44
CA THR A 89 21.07 -22.56 -15.60
C THR A 89 21.00 -23.94 -16.27
N ASP A 90 20.58 -25.00 -15.55
CA ASP A 90 20.48 -26.36 -16.05
C ASP A 90 19.52 -27.18 -15.17
N TYR A 91 18.26 -27.25 -15.56
CA TYR A 91 17.22 -27.94 -14.81
C TYR A 91 17.49 -29.46 -14.64
N GLU A 92 18.06 -30.12 -15.65
CA GLU A 92 18.32 -31.56 -15.57
C GLU A 92 19.40 -31.93 -14.53
N LYS A 93 20.37 -31.03 -14.30
CA LYS A 93 21.33 -31.17 -13.19
C LYS A 93 20.74 -30.76 -11.83
N GLU A 94 19.83 -29.80 -11.83
CA GLU A 94 19.18 -29.31 -10.62
C GLU A 94 18.16 -30.29 -10.05
N LYS A 95 17.37 -30.93 -10.89
CA LYS A 95 16.26 -31.83 -10.53
C LYS A 95 16.60 -32.92 -9.51
N PRO A 96 17.75 -33.62 -9.58
CA PRO A 96 18.12 -34.62 -8.57
C PRO A 96 18.37 -33.99 -7.18
N LEU A 97 18.95 -32.80 -7.12
CA LEU A 97 19.19 -32.08 -5.87
C LEU A 97 17.86 -31.60 -5.25
N LEU A 98 16.94 -31.08 -6.05
CA LEU A 98 15.60 -30.71 -5.58
C LEU A 98 14.85 -31.91 -5.01
N LYS A 99 14.93 -33.07 -5.70
CA LYS A 99 14.34 -34.31 -5.15
C LYS A 99 14.95 -34.71 -3.84
N GLN A 100 16.26 -34.61 -3.69
CA GLN A 100 16.94 -34.92 -2.42
C GLN A 100 16.51 -33.98 -1.29
N ILE A 101 16.32 -32.69 -1.59
CA ILE A 101 15.76 -31.68 -0.65
C ILE A 101 14.36 -32.09 -0.24
N ASP A 102 13.49 -32.47 -1.19
CA ASP A 102 12.14 -32.94 -0.91
C ASP A 102 12.13 -34.12 0.06
N ASP A 103 12.93 -35.16 -0.24
CA ASP A 103 13.01 -36.38 0.55
C ASP A 103 13.56 -36.10 1.99
N LEU A 104 14.50 -35.15 2.10
CA LEU A 104 15.08 -34.75 3.41
C LEU A 104 14.07 -33.95 4.25
N TYR A 105 13.26 -33.05 3.66
CA TYR A 105 12.21 -32.33 4.39
C TYR A 105 11.11 -33.25 4.89
N GLU A 106 10.70 -34.26 4.12
CA GLU A 106 9.74 -35.27 4.57
C GLU A 106 10.31 -36.10 5.73
N LEU A 107 11.60 -36.49 5.67
CA LEU A 107 12.27 -37.16 6.75
C LEU A 107 12.39 -36.27 8.00
N TYR A 108 12.70 -35.00 7.82
CA TYR A 108 12.78 -33.98 8.88
C TYR A 108 11.45 -33.84 9.63
N GLY A 109 10.34 -33.76 8.88
CA GLY A 109 8.98 -33.65 9.44
C GLY A 109 8.56 -34.90 10.25
N GLN A 110 9.02 -36.09 9.86
CA GLN A 110 8.73 -37.36 10.54
C GLN A 110 9.64 -37.64 11.74
N THR A 111 10.77 -36.92 11.89
CA THR A 111 11.76 -37.14 12.93
C THR A 111 11.48 -36.25 14.14
N THR A 112 11.33 -36.85 15.32
CA THR A 112 11.07 -36.12 16.58
C THR A 112 12.33 -35.97 17.44
N ASP A 113 13.34 -36.79 17.24
CA ASP A 113 14.61 -36.76 17.98
C ASP A 113 15.42 -35.51 17.62
N PRO A 114 15.76 -34.63 18.58
CA PRO A 114 16.41 -33.36 18.29
C PRO A 114 17.77 -33.45 17.59
N GLU A 115 18.61 -34.45 17.99
CA GLU A 115 19.95 -34.62 17.41
C GLU A 115 19.85 -35.10 15.95
N LYS A 116 18.97 -36.03 15.68
CA LYS A 116 18.69 -36.49 14.32
C LYS A 116 18.11 -35.41 13.46
N ARG A 117 17.15 -34.60 14.00
CA ARG A 117 16.61 -33.43 13.27
C ARG A 117 17.70 -32.45 12.90
N ALA A 118 18.59 -32.12 13.84
CA ALA A 118 19.71 -31.22 13.56
C ALA A 118 20.66 -31.79 12.48
N ALA A 119 20.92 -33.08 12.47
CA ALA A 119 21.72 -33.72 11.44
C ALA A 119 21.06 -33.72 10.06
N ILE A 120 19.72 -33.96 10.00
CA ILE A 120 18.96 -33.90 8.76
C ILE A 120 18.95 -32.45 8.25
N TYR A 121 18.74 -31.47 9.13
CA TYR A 121 18.73 -30.06 8.74
C TYR A 121 20.07 -29.61 8.15
N HIS A 122 21.18 -30.07 8.72
CA HIS A 122 22.50 -29.81 8.15
C HIS A 122 22.68 -30.42 6.76
N GLN A 123 22.09 -31.61 6.51
CA GLN A 123 22.05 -32.18 5.15
C GLN A 123 21.21 -31.35 4.20
N ILE A 124 20.03 -30.87 4.64
CA ILE A 124 19.17 -29.95 3.85
C ILE A 124 19.97 -28.72 3.47
N ASP A 125 20.62 -28.07 4.43
CA ASP A 125 21.44 -26.86 4.20
C ASP A 125 22.55 -27.12 3.19
N SER A 126 23.26 -28.23 3.32
CA SER A 126 24.35 -28.62 2.43
C SER A 126 23.90 -28.87 1.00
N VAL A 127 22.78 -29.60 0.80
CA VAL A 127 22.23 -29.87 -0.54
C VAL A 127 21.63 -28.59 -1.13
N SER A 128 20.96 -27.76 -0.33
CA SER A 128 20.45 -26.47 -0.76
C SER A 128 21.56 -25.53 -1.22
N TYR A 129 22.69 -25.51 -0.53
CA TYR A 129 23.88 -24.78 -0.95
C TYR A 129 24.45 -25.30 -2.29
N LEU A 130 24.51 -26.62 -2.49
CA LEU A 130 24.90 -27.17 -3.80
C LEU A 130 23.93 -26.80 -4.91
N ASN A 131 22.62 -26.83 -4.64
CA ASN A 131 21.59 -26.43 -5.58
C ASN A 131 21.70 -24.94 -5.97
N SER A 132 22.08 -24.07 -5.03
CA SER A 132 22.23 -22.63 -5.29
C SER A 132 23.31 -22.29 -6.32
N LYS A 133 24.23 -23.22 -6.63
CA LYS A 133 25.24 -23.07 -7.69
C LYS A 133 24.68 -23.21 -9.09
N ILE A 134 23.50 -23.84 -9.23
CA ILE A 134 22.80 -24.07 -10.51
C ILE A 134 21.61 -23.12 -10.62
N ALA A 135 20.94 -22.84 -9.53
CA ALA A 135 19.81 -21.93 -9.46
C ALA A 135 20.23 -20.50 -9.81
N VAL A 136 19.29 -19.75 -10.41
CA VAL A 136 19.41 -18.30 -10.65
C VAL A 136 18.36 -17.60 -9.81
N ALA A 137 18.78 -17.02 -8.71
CA ALA A 137 17.87 -16.38 -7.76
C ALA A 137 17.15 -15.19 -8.37
N ASN A 138 15.86 -15.03 -8.03
CA ASN A 138 14.99 -13.91 -8.42
C ASN A 138 14.92 -13.66 -9.94
N GLU A 139 15.04 -14.71 -10.76
CA GLU A 139 15.03 -14.53 -12.20
C GLU A 139 13.65 -14.16 -12.72
N PHE A 140 12.56 -14.53 -12.02
CA PHE A 140 11.21 -14.04 -12.32
C PHE A 140 11.15 -12.51 -12.23
N ASP A 141 11.65 -11.93 -11.15
CA ASP A 141 11.66 -10.47 -10.98
C ASP A 141 12.55 -9.78 -12.02
N LYS A 142 13.68 -10.41 -12.37
CA LYS A 142 14.53 -9.95 -13.48
C LYS A 142 13.78 -9.94 -14.81
N LEU A 143 12.98 -10.95 -15.09
CA LEU A 143 12.15 -11.02 -16.31
C LEU A 143 11.06 -9.94 -16.31
N MET A 144 10.39 -9.73 -15.19
CA MET A 144 9.37 -8.68 -15.03
C MET A 144 9.98 -7.27 -15.17
N SER A 145 11.13 -7.03 -14.56
CA SER A 145 11.86 -5.76 -14.71
C SER A 145 12.30 -5.55 -16.16
N MET A 146 12.78 -6.58 -16.85
CA MET A 146 13.18 -6.51 -18.25
C MET A 146 12.04 -6.07 -19.17
N ILE A 147 10.81 -6.52 -18.92
CA ILE A 147 9.63 -6.09 -19.67
C ILE A 147 9.07 -4.75 -19.18
N GLY A 148 9.65 -4.14 -18.15
CA GLY A 148 9.20 -2.85 -17.59
C GLY A 148 7.94 -2.95 -16.74
N ALA A 149 7.64 -4.14 -16.18
CA ALA A 149 6.58 -4.32 -15.22
C ALA A 149 6.84 -3.51 -13.93
N THR A 150 5.78 -3.03 -13.32
CA THR A 150 5.82 -2.29 -12.05
C THR A 150 4.73 -2.78 -11.12
N GLY A 151 4.93 -2.60 -9.80
CA GLY A 151 3.94 -3.06 -8.82
C GLY A 151 3.77 -4.58 -8.81
N VAL A 152 4.82 -5.32 -9.21
CA VAL A 152 4.85 -6.79 -9.17
C VAL A 152 4.70 -7.24 -7.73
N ASN A 153 3.61 -7.93 -7.42
CA ASN A 153 3.30 -8.40 -6.08
C ASN A 153 2.25 -9.51 -6.12
N ALA A 154 2.01 -10.11 -4.96
CA ALA A 154 0.91 -11.04 -4.77
C ALA A 154 0.31 -10.86 -3.38
N TYR A 155 -0.82 -11.48 -3.13
CA TYR A 155 -1.41 -11.59 -1.81
C TYR A 155 -2.29 -12.83 -1.70
N THR A 156 -2.32 -13.39 -0.50
CA THR A 156 -3.19 -14.51 -0.12
C THR A 156 -4.22 -14.04 0.90
N SER A 157 -5.47 -14.43 0.70
CA SER A 157 -6.56 -14.29 1.67
C SER A 157 -7.14 -15.66 2.02
N ASP A 158 -8.22 -15.69 2.79
CA ASP A 158 -8.88 -16.96 3.14
C ASP A 158 -9.35 -17.71 1.89
N ASP A 159 -9.83 -17.00 0.86
CA ASP A 159 -10.56 -17.55 -0.30
C ASP A 159 -9.85 -17.42 -1.65
N ARG A 160 -8.70 -16.75 -1.71
CA ARG A 160 -7.96 -16.54 -2.95
C ARG A 160 -6.48 -16.29 -2.75
N THR A 161 -5.71 -16.58 -3.79
CA THR A 161 -4.34 -16.10 -4.00
C THR A 161 -4.29 -15.34 -5.31
N CYS A 162 -3.83 -14.09 -5.29
CA CYS A 162 -3.83 -13.19 -6.44
C CYS A 162 -2.43 -12.64 -6.72
N TYR A 163 -1.99 -12.75 -7.96
CA TYR A 163 -0.73 -12.22 -8.49
C TYR A 163 -1.05 -11.06 -9.42
N HIS A 164 -0.37 -9.93 -9.26
CA HIS A 164 -0.69 -8.73 -10.02
C HIS A 164 0.52 -7.86 -10.32
N GLU A 165 0.48 -7.20 -11.46
CA GLU A 165 1.45 -6.20 -11.90
C GLU A 165 0.83 -5.24 -12.91
N VAL A 166 1.58 -4.18 -13.23
CA VAL A 166 1.28 -3.26 -14.32
C VAL A 166 2.38 -3.38 -15.37
N ILE A 167 2.01 -3.79 -16.57
CA ILE A 167 2.95 -3.97 -17.69
C ILE A 167 2.76 -2.88 -18.75
N PRO A 168 3.80 -2.49 -19.51
CA PRO A 168 3.62 -1.73 -20.74
C PRO A 168 2.75 -2.49 -21.74
N ALA A 169 1.84 -1.81 -22.45
CA ALA A 169 0.88 -2.44 -23.37
C ALA A 169 1.55 -3.29 -24.47
N GLY A 170 2.71 -2.88 -24.97
CA GLY A 170 3.50 -3.60 -25.97
C GLY A 170 4.18 -4.89 -25.46
N GLU A 171 4.16 -5.14 -24.14
CA GLU A 171 4.85 -6.28 -23.53
C GLU A 171 3.92 -7.47 -23.21
N LEU A 172 2.64 -7.38 -23.56
CA LEU A 172 1.64 -8.40 -23.23
C LEU A 172 2.07 -9.82 -23.65
N ARG A 173 2.70 -9.99 -24.80
CA ARG A 173 3.15 -11.31 -25.28
C ARG A 173 4.27 -11.89 -24.41
N ARG A 174 5.27 -11.07 -24.05
CA ARG A 174 6.34 -11.54 -23.16
C ARG A 174 5.82 -11.84 -21.77
N TRP A 175 4.92 -11.01 -21.26
CA TRP A 175 4.22 -11.26 -20.00
C TRP A 175 3.47 -12.60 -20.05
N ALA A 176 2.70 -12.86 -21.09
CA ALA A 176 1.97 -14.12 -21.24
C ALA A 176 2.88 -15.35 -21.28
N ILE A 177 4.07 -15.25 -21.90
CA ILE A 177 5.08 -16.32 -21.89
C ILE A 177 5.59 -16.59 -20.47
N ILE A 178 5.94 -15.53 -19.71
CA ILE A 178 6.48 -15.64 -18.35
C ILE A 178 5.43 -16.22 -17.41
N GLU A 179 4.22 -15.64 -17.41
CA GLU A 179 3.16 -16.03 -16.50
C GLU A 179 2.57 -17.40 -16.80
N SER A 180 2.39 -17.75 -18.08
CA SER A 180 1.90 -19.07 -18.45
C SER A 180 2.85 -20.17 -18.00
N ASP A 181 4.15 -19.93 -18.11
CA ASP A 181 5.16 -20.88 -17.63
C ASP A 181 5.16 -20.97 -16.09
N ARG A 182 5.04 -19.83 -15.40
CA ARG A 182 4.92 -19.79 -13.93
C ARG A 182 3.74 -20.60 -13.43
N PHE A 183 2.57 -20.42 -14.02
CA PHE A 183 1.35 -21.08 -13.57
C PHE A 183 1.24 -22.55 -14.00
N GLN A 184 1.95 -22.98 -15.03
CA GLN A 184 1.91 -24.35 -15.54
C GLN A 184 3.10 -25.21 -15.09
N ASN A 185 4.27 -24.63 -14.85
CA ASN A 185 5.53 -25.34 -14.69
C ASN A 185 6.36 -24.88 -13.49
N MET A 186 5.71 -24.39 -12.44
CA MET A 186 6.37 -23.96 -11.20
C MET A 186 7.29 -25.05 -10.65
N VAL A 187 8.48 -24.64 -10.22
CA VAL A 187 9.45 -25.49 -9.53
C VAL A 187 9.70 -24.94 -8.14
N ILE A 188 9.49 -25.78 -7.12
CA ILE A 188 9.81 -25.43 -5.74
C ILE A 188 11.33 -25.35 -5.62
N ARG A 189 11.84 -24.13 -5.51
CA ARG A 189 13.25 -23.79 -5.48
C ARG A 189 13.51 -22.77 -4.37
N GLY A 190 14.70 -22.74 -3.79
CA GLY A 190 15.03 -21.82 -2.70
C GLY A 190 14.16 -22.01 -1.44
N PHE A 191 13.57 -23.20 -1.26
CA PHE A 191 12.64 -23.51 -0.17
C PHE A 191 13.22 -23.21 1.20
N HIS A 192 14.48 -23.55 1.39
CA HIS A 192 15.19 -23.38 2.65
C HIS A 192 15.35 -21.91 3.07
N THR A 193 15.74 -21.05 2.13
CA THR A 193 15.90 -19.61 2.38
C THR A 193 14.55 -18.88 2.47
N GLU A 194 13.57 -19.28 1.66
CA GLU A 194 12.25 -18.66 1.67
C GLU A 194 11.46 -18.98 2.95
N LEU A 195 11.66 -20.18 3.51
CA LEU A 195 11.08 -20.51 4.80
C LEU A 195 11.52 -19.54 5.90
N GLU A 196 12.77 -19.11 5.89
CA GLU A 196 13.27 -18.10 6.82
C GLU A 196 12.59 -16.72 6.61
N ALA A 197 12.34 -16.34 5.37
CA ALA A 197 11.64 -15.08 5.07
C ALA A 197 10.18 -15.09 5.58
N VAL A 198 9.44 -16.17 5.31
CA VAL A 198 8.06 -16.34 5.80
C VAL A 198 8.03 -16.40 7.33
N TYR A 199 9.04 -17.00 7.93
CA TYR A 199 9.15 -17.05 9.38
C TYR A 199 9.42 -15.67 10.02
N GLU A 200 10.24 -14.83 9.39
CA GLU A 200 10.42 -13.42 9.82
C GLU A 200 9.13 -12.63 9.69
N GLU A 201 8.37 -12.86 8.63
CA GLU A 201 7.06 -12.25 8.44
C GLU A 201 6.07 -12.68 9.53
N PHE A 202 6.00 -13.98 9.85
CA PHE A 202 5.21 -14.48 10.96
C PHE A 202 5.57 -13.80 12.28
N ASN A 203 6.87 -13.65 12.58
CA ASN A 203 7.33 -12.98 13.80
C ASN A 203 6.89 -11.51 13.85
N MET A 204 6.89 -10.83 12.71
CA MET A 204 6.45 -9.44 12.61
C MET A 204 4.95 -9.30 12.94
N TYR A 205 4.09 -10.10 12.31
CA TYR A 205 2.64 -10.03 12.52
C TYR A 205 2.20 -10.57 13.89
N SER A 206 2.78 -11.66 14.35
CA SER A 206 2.38 -12.28 15.62
C SER A 206 2.60 -11.40 16.87
N THR A 207 3.39 -10.34 16.74
CA THR A 207 3.62 -9.36 17.82
C THR A 207 2.64 -8.19 17.80
N MET A 208 1.86 -8.00 16.74
CA MET A 208 0.89 -6.92 16.62
C MET A 208 -0.34 -7.19 17.48
N ASP A 209 -0.73 -6.23 18.28
CA ASP A 209 -1.89 -6.39 19.18
C ASP A 209 -3.20 -6.57 18.42
N ARG A 210 -3.34 -5.90 17.26
CA ARG A 210 -4.50 -6.03 16.38
C ARG A 210 -4.74 -7.48 15.94
N ASP A 211 -3.70 -8.23 15.60
CA ASP A 211 -3.85 -9.62 15.14
C ASP A 211 -4.27 -10.54 16.28
N LYS A 212 -3.76 -10.29 17.50
CA LYS A 212 -4.21 -10.98 18.71
C LYS A 212 -5.69 -10.74 19.00
N VAL A 213 -6.14 -9.50 18.86
CA VAL A 213 -7.55 -9.11 19.06
C VAL A 213 -8.44 -9.75 18.00
N MET A 214 -8.04 -9.70 16.72
CA MET A 214 -8.78 -10.32 15.62
C MET A 214 -8.93 -11.82 15.82
N LEU A 215 -7.86 -12.49 16.23
CA LEU A 215 -7.90 -13.92 16.54
C LEU A 215 -8.84 -14.21 17.72
N ALA A 216 -8.87 -13.37 18.76
CA ALA A 216 -9.78 -13.52 19.88
C ALA A 216 -11.25 -13.35 19.47
N VAL A 217 -11.58 -12.41 18.60
CA VAL A 217 -12.91 -12.25 18.00
C VAL A 217 -13.29 -13.50 17.20
N ASN A 218 -12.40 -13.97 16.34
CA ASN A 218 -12.63 -15.16 15.51
C ASN A 218 -12.85 -16.42 16.35
N ASN A 219 -12.08 -16.62 17.43
CA ASN A 219 -12.23 -17.74 18.36
C ASN A 219 -13.60 -17.76 19.02
N ILE A 220 -14.21 -16.61 19.26
CA ILE A 220 -15.55 -16.50 19.82
C ILE A 220 -16.62 -16.75 18.76
N LEU A 221 -16.49 -16.07 17.60
CA LEU A 221 -17.52 -16.12 16.56
C LEU A 221 -17.49 -17.42 15.75
N TYR A 222 -16.28 -17.96 15.49
CA TYR A 222 -16.08 -19.07 14.55
C TYR A 222 -15.26 -20.23 15.15
N PRO A 223 -15.63 -20.78 16.32
CA PRO A 223 -14.80 -21.75 17.06
C PRO A 223 -14.54 -23.06 16.30
N ASN A 224 -15.35 -23.40 15.29
CA ASN A 224 -15.19 -24.61 14.49
C ASN A 224 -14.72 -24.33 13.05
N VAL A 225 -14.30 -23.11 12.72
CA VAL A 225 -13.77 -22.76 11.39
C VAL A 225 -12.24 -22.72 11.46
N PRO A 226 -11.53 -23.76 10.98
CA PRO A 226 -10.10 -23.89 11.19
C PRO A 226 -9.27 -22.71 10.74
N TYR A 227 -9.50 -22.20 9.54
CA TYR A 227 -8.76 -21.07 8.96
C TYR A 227 -9.00 -19.73 9.68
N ARG A 228 -10.04 -19.62 10.54
CA ARG A 228 -10.29 -18.46 11.41
C ARG A 228 -9.56 -18.56 12.75
N GLN A 229 -8.92 -19.72 13.07
CA GLN A 229 -8.26 -19.97 14.33
C GLN A 229 -6.74 -19.67 14.32
N HIS A 230 -6.21 -19.21 13.22
CA HIS A 230 -4.82 -18.79 13.03
C HIS A 230 -4.72 -17.70 11.97
N SER A 231 -3.54 -17.09 11.85
CA SER A 231 -3.29 -16.12 10.78
C SER A 231 -3.18 -16.82 9.41
N ILE A 232 -3.28 -16.06 8.34
CA ILE A 232 -3.08 -16.57 6.97
C ILE A 232 -1.69 -17.18 6.75
N ILE A 233 -0.69 -16.77 7.54
CA ILE A 233 0.67 -17.31 7.52
C ILE A 233 0.72 -18.71 8.18
N GLY A 234 -0.35 -19.11 8.85
CA GLY A 234 -0.45 -20.38 9.58
C GLY A 234 0.00 -20.30 11.02
N THR A 235 0.37 -21.45 11.57
CA THR A 235 0.87 -21.59 12.94
C THR A 235 2.39 -21.74 12.96
N GLN A 236 3.00 -21.32 14.06
CA GLN A 236 4.44 -21.50 14.26
C GLN A 236 4.87 -22.98 14.17
N GLU A 237 4.05 -23.89 14.66
CA GLU A 237 4.31 -25.33 14.64
C GLU A 237 4.38 -25.87 13.21
N HIS A 238 3.41 -25.48 12.37
CA HIS A 238 3.37 -25.92 10.98
C HIS A 238 4.48 -25.30 10.14
N LEU A 239 4.85 -24.03 10.39
CA LEU A 239 6.01 -23.41 9.75
C LEU A 239 7.35 -24.08 10.12
N LYS A 240 7.45 -24.70 11.31
CA LYS A 240 8.64 -25.48 11.69
C LYS A 240 8.76 -26.85 11.00
N ASN A 241 7.65 -27.37 10.50
CA ASN A 241 7.53 -28.68 9.90
C ASN A 241 6.89 -28.59 8.50
N PRO A 242 7.46 -27.79 7.58
CA PRO A 242 6.87 -27.58 6.28
C PRO A 242 6.94 -28.86 5.44
N SER A 243 5.86 -29.15 4.69
CA SER A 243 5.79 -30.31 3.79
C SER A 243 5.76 -29.85 2.33
N ILE A 244 6.83 -30.07 1.61
CA ILE A 244 6.92 -29.81 0.17
C ILE A 244 5.88 -30.63 -0.59
N LYS A 245 5.60 -31.84 -0.13
CA LYS A 245 4.59 -32.74 -0.72
C LYS A 245 3.17 -32.13 -0.62
N ASN A 246 2.81 -31.56 0.54
CA ASN A 246 1.52 -30.88 0.70
C ASN A 246 1.42 -29.65 -0.19
N ILE A 247 2.48 -28.88 -0.35
CA ILE A 247 2.54 -27.72 -1.25
C ILE A 247 2.30 -28.16 -2.71
N ARG A 248 2.97 -29.23 -3.17
CA ARG A 248 2.75 -29.75 -4.52
C ARG A 248 1.30 -30.20 -4.72
N ARG A 249 0.74 -30.93 -3.73
CA ARG A 249 -0.66 -31.34 -3.79
C ARG A 249 -1.62 -30.15 -3.88
N PHE A 250 -1.37 -29.07 -3.12
CA PHE A 250 -2.17 -27.86 -3.16
C PHE A 250 -2.08 -27.20 -4.55
N TYR A 251 -0.86 -27.03 -5.07
CA TYR A 251 -0.66 -26.51 -6.42
C TYR A 251 -1.33 -27.38 -7.49
N ASP A 252 -1.14 -28.70 -7.44
CA ASP A 252 -1.72 -29.63 -8.42
C ASP A 252 -3.24 -29.66 -8.38
N ASN A 253 -3.86 -29.41 -7.23
CA ASN A 253 -5.29 -29.38 -7.09
C ASN A 253 -5.91 -28.04 -7.53
N TYR A 254 -5.37 -26.90 -7.06
CA TYR A 254 -6.03 -25.61 -7.15
C TYR A 254 -5.52 -24.69 -8.27
N TYR A 255 -4.24 -24.80 -8.67
CA TYR A 255 -3.65 -23.97 -9.72
C TYR A 255 -3.95 -24.59 -11.07
N ARG A 256 -5.21 -24.50 -11.48
CA ARG A 256 -5.75 -25.10 -12.73
C ARG A 256 -6.63 -24.10 -13.45
N PRO A 257 -6.66 -24.12 -14.80
CA PRO A 257 -7.33 -23.08 -15.59
C PRO A 257 -8.81 -22.93 -15.25
N ASN A 258 -9.54 -24.01 -14.92
CA ASN A 258 -10.93 -23.97 -14.52
C ASN A 258 -11.17 -23.48 -13.08
N ASN A 259 -10.11 -23.10 -12.35
CA ASN A 259 -10.13 -22.48 -11.03
C ASN A 259 -9.40 -21.13 -10.97
N VAL A 260 -8.99 -20.61 -12.13
CA VAL A 260 -8.19 -19.39 -12.28
C VAL A 260 -8.91 -18.39 -13.15
N VAL A 261 -8.73 -17.11 -12.86
CA VAL A 261 -9.15 -15.99 -13.69
C VAL A 261 -7.97 -15.12 -14.07
N ILE A 262 -7.97 -14.61 -15.28
CA ILE A 262 -7.10 -13.53 -15.73
C ILE A 262 -7.96 -12.29 -15.92
N CYS A 263 -7.64 -11.22 -15.20
CA CYS A 263 -8.31 -9.93 -15.30
C CYS A 263 -7.33 -8.90 -15.86
N LEU A 264 -7.67 -8.30 -16.99
CA LEU A 264 -6.85 -7.31 -17.69
C LEU A 264 -7.61 -6.01 -17.87
N SER A 265 -7.01 -4.90 -17.49
CA SER A 265 -7.58 -3.57 -17.73
C SER A 265 -6.48 -2.60 -18.16
N GLY A 266 -6.70 -1.89 -19.26
CA GLY A 266 -5.72 -0.95 -19.76
C GLY A 266 -5.77 -0.74 -21.28
N ASP A 267 -4.65 -0.32 -21.85
CA ASP A 267 -4.52 -0.11 -23.30
C ASP A 267 -4.30 -1.45 -24.02
N LEU A 268 -5.40 -2.13 -24.29
CA LEU A 268 -5.41 -3.44 -24.92
C LEU A 268 -6.41 -3.52 -26.09
N ASP A 269 -6.09 -4.38 -27.05
CA ASP A 269 -6.98 -4.81 -28.11
C ASP A 269 -7.57 -6.16 -27.73
N PHE A 270 -8.89 -6.28 -27.66
CA PHE A 270 -9.58 -7.47 -27.16
C PHE A 270 -9.22 -8.72 -27.96
N ASP A 271 -9.26 -8.64 -29.30
CA ASP A 271 -9.11 -9.83 -30.16
C ASP A 271 -7.65 -10.31 -30.21
N LYS A 272 -6.69 -9.37 -30.23
CA LYS A 272 -5.26 -9.68 -30.12
C LYS A 272 -4.90 -10.23 -28.76
N THR A 273 -5.46 -9.64 -27.70
CA THR A 273 -5.19 -10.05 -26.33
C THR A 273 -5.67 -11.46 -26.06
N ILE A 274 -6.93 -11.78 -26.41
CA ILE A 274 -7.45 -13.14 -26.18
C ILE A 274 -6.70 -14.20 -26.99
N ALA A 275 -6.26 -13.85 -28.20
CA ALA A 275 -5.46 -14.76 -29.03
C ALA A 275 -4.10 -15.06 -28.39
N ILE A 276 -3.43 -14.07 -27.80
CA ILE A 276 -2.19 -14.24 -27.04
C ILE A 276 -2.44 -15.11 -25.80
N ILE A 277 -3.50 -14.83 -25.04
CA ILE A 277 -3.84 -15.63 -23.86
C ILE A 277 -4.11 -17.09 -24.22
N ASP A 278 -4.88 -17.36 -25.27
CA ASP A 278 -5.17 -18.73 -25.72
C ASP A 278 -3.90 -19.45 -26.23
N GLU A 279 -3.01 -18.73 -26.92
CA GLU A 279 -1.74 -19.28 -27.41
C GLU A 279 -0.87 -19.87 -26.28
N TYR A 280 -0.79 -19.15 -25.13
CA TYR A 280 0.11 -19.55 -24.04
C TYR A 280 -0.58 -20.28 -22.89
N PHE A 281 -1.84 -19.97 -22.58
CA PHE A 281 -2.60 -20.58 -21.49
C PHE A 281 -3.58 -21.65 -21.97
N GLY A 282 -3.92 -21.73 -23.24
CA GLY A 282 -4.95 -22.63 -23.77
C GLY A 282 -4.61 -24.12 -23.65
N GLN A 283 -3.33 -24.49 -23.55
CA GLN A 283 -2.87 -25.87 -23.36
C GLN A 283 -2.80 -26.31 -21.89
N TRP A 284 -3.01 -25.39 -20.96
CA TRP A 284 -3.01 -25.67 -19.53
C TRP A 284 -4.15 -26.64 -19.16
N GLN A 285 -3.82 -27.74 -18.47
CA GLN A 285 -4.75 -28.82 -18.23
C GLN A 285 -5.67 -28.54 -17.04
N PRO A 286 -7.01 -28.63 -17.21
CA PRO A 286 -7.97 -28.45 -16.14
C PRO A 286 -7.95 -29.63 -15.16
N ASN A 287 -8.39 -29.37 -13.92
CA ASN A 287 -8.72 -30.41 -12.95
C ASN A 287 -10.25 -30.55 -12.87
N PRO A 288 -10.85 -31.66 -13.30
CA PRO A 288 -12.29 -31.86 -13.23
C PRO A 288 -12.83 -32.09 -11.82
N THR A 289 -11.94 -32.36 -10.86
CA THR A 289 -12.27 -32.76 -9.49
C THR A 289 -11.58 -31.88 -8.46
N ILE A 290 -11.75 -30.55 -8.58
CA ILE A 290 -11.20 -29.59 -7.61
C ILE A 290 -11.87 -29.81 -6.25
N GLU A 291 -11.04 -29.99 -5.22
CA GLU A 291 -11.51 -30.13 -3.84
C GLU A 291 -12.14 -28.80 -3.38
N ASN A 292 -13.42 -28.80 -3.02
CA ASN A 292 -14.08 -27.63 -2.45
C ASN A 292 -13.96 -27.68 -0.94
N TYR A 293 -13.68 -26.52 -0.33
CA TYR A 293 -13.79 -26.39 1.12
C TYR A 293 -15.27 -26.24 1.49
N GLU A 294 -15.71 -27.06 2.44
CA GLU A 294 -17.03 -26.96 3.05
C GLU A 294 -16.88 -26.40 4.47
N THR A 295 -17.48 -25.24 4.70
CA THR A 295 -17.40 -24.56 5.99
C THR A 295 -18.18 -25.35 7.05
N PRO A 296 -17.54 -25.74 8.16
CA PRO A 296 -18.24 -26.43 9.25
C PRO A 296 -19.38 -25.58 9.82
N TYR A 297 -20.45 -26.23 10.19
CA TYR A 297 -21.59 -25.56 10.83
C TYR A 297 -21.17 -24.82 12.09
N GLN A 298 -21.61 -23.59 12.20
CA GLN A 298 -21.38 -22.72 13.35
C GLN A 298 -22.71 -22.50 14.09
N ALA A 299 -22.84 -23.04 15.28
CA ALA A 299 -23.97 -22.74 16.13
C ALA A 299 -24.09 -21.23 16.40
N PRO A 300 -25.32 -20.67 16.42
CA PRO A 300 -25.49 -19.28 16.85
C PRO A 300 -25.02 -19.11 18.31
N LEU A 301 -24.41 -17.97 18.62
CA LEU A 301 -24.18 -17.59 20.00
C LEU A 301 -25.54 -17.30 20.66
N THR A 302 -25.72 -17.71 21.91
CA THR A 302 -26.97 -17.49 22.68
C THR A 302 -26.94 -16.18 23.45
N GLN A 303 -25.73 -15.61 23.66
CA GLN A 303 -25.46 -14.35 24.32
C GLN A 303 -24.07 -13.85 23.92
N HIS A 304 -23.77 -12.58 24.21
CA HIS A 304 -22.43 -12.08 24.02
C HIS A 304 -21.37 -12.83 24.84
N ARG A 305 -20.16 -12.82 24.34
CA ARG A 305 -19.00 -13.37 25.03
C ARG A 305 -17.90 -12.34 25.08
N ASP A 306 -17.44 -12.07 26.31
CA ASP A 306 -16.38 -11.13 26.60
C ASP A 306 -15.06 -11.87 26.78
N THR A 307 -13.97 -11.24 26.33
CA THR A 307 -12.61 -11.68 26.65
C THR A 307 -11.69 -10.49 26.75
N VAL A 308 -10.52 -10.71 27.35
CA VAL A 308 -9.48 -9.68 27.50
C VAL A 308 -8.24 -10.13 26.74
N VAL A 309 -7.68 -9.22 25.96
CA VAL A 309 -6.38 -9.39 25.29
C VAL A 309 -5.42 -8.35 25.85
N TYR A 310 -4.26 -8.79 26.32
CA TYR A 310 -3.19 -7.91 26.77
C TYR A 310 -2.18 -7.68 25.67
N GLY A 311 -1.75 -6.44 25.51
CA GLY A 311 -0.73 -6.03 24.58
C GLY A 311 -0.09 -4.71 24.96
N LYS A 312 0.96 -4.31 24.24
CA LYS A 312 1.76 -3.12 24.60
C LYS A 312 1.13 -1.81 24.17
N GLU A 313 0.28 -1.85 23.15
CA GLU A 313 -0.37 -0.66 22.58
C GLU A 313 -1.54 -0.17 23.48
N SER A 314 -2.13 0.97 23.10
CA SER A 314 -3.24 1.63 23.82
C SER A 314 -4.47 0.73 23.95
N PRO A 315 -5.28 0.91 25.00
CA PRO A 315 -6.52 0.17 25.18
C PRO A 315 -7.56 0.45 24.08
N GLU A 316 -8.32 -0.58 23.71
CA GLU A 316 -9.44 -0.51 22.74
C GLU A 316 -10.53 -1.51 23.08
N VAL A 317 -11.74 -1.27 22.62
CA VAL A 317 -12.84 -2.24 22.60
C VAL A 317 -13.10 -2.66 21.16
N TRP A 318 -13.12 -3.96 20.92
CA TRP A 318 -13.51 -4.54 19.64
C TRP A 318 -14.77 -5.38 19.83
N MET A 319 -15.82 -5.04 19.10
CA MET A 319 -17.06 -5.79 19.07
C MET A 319 -17.26 -6.38 17.69
N GLY A 320 -17.66 -7.66 17.62
CA GLY A 320 -17.85 -8.37 16.36
C GLY A 320 -19.17 -9.13 16.32
N TRP A 321 -19.93 -8.97 15.23
CA TRP A 321 -21.15 -9.73 14.95
C TRP A 321 -20.96 -10.61 13.73
N ARG A 322 -21.50 -11.82 13.77
CA ARG A 322 -21.57 -12.70 12.61
C ARG A 322 -22.75 -12.28 11.74
N MET A 323 -22.48 -11.96 10.47
CA MET A 323 -23.45 -11.65 9.45
C MET A 323 -23.42 -12.72 8.34
N PRO A 324 -24.36 -12.71 7.40
CA PRO A 324 -24.38 -13.69 6.32
C PRO A 324 -23.17 -13.58 5.40
N ASP A 325 -23.00 -14.56 4.53
CA ASP A 325 -21.96 -14.55 3.51
C ASP A 325 -22.18 -13.44 2.46
N ILE A 326 -21.11 -13.13 1.72
CA ILE A 326 -21.09 -12.02 0.74
C ILE A 326 -22.13 -12.14 -0.39
N THR A 327 -22.66 -13.35 -0.66
CA THR A 327 -23.66 -13.59 -1.71
C THR A 327 -25.10 -13.46 -1.21
N HIS A 328 -25.28 -13.25 0.08
CA HIS A 328 -26.61 -13.20 0.67
C HIS A 328 -27.35 -11.92 0.27
N LYS A 329 -28.65 -12.03 0.01
CA LYS A 329 -29.52 -10.92 -0.41
C LYS A 329 -29.58 -9.72 0.55
N ASP A 330 -29.22 -9.88 1.81
CA ASP A 330 -29.21 -8.79 2.77
C ASP A 330 -27.87 -7.98 2.73
N MET A 331 -26.88 -8.37 1.92
CA MET A 331 -25.58 -7.70 1.90
C MET A 331 -25.67 -6.25 1.41
N ASP A 332 -26.44 -5.97 0.35
CA ASP A 332 -26.64 -4.59 -0.11
C ASP A 332 -27.19 -3.69 1.03
N ALA A 333 -28.14 -4.22 1.83
CA ALA A 333 -28.70 -3.48 2.97
C ALA A 333 -27.70 -3.37 4.15
N ILE A 334 -26.84 -4.36 4.36
CA ILE A 334 -25.78 -4.33 5.39
C ILE A 334 -24.72 -3.29 5.03
N GLU A 335 -24.33 -3.16 3.77
CA GLU A 335 -23.36 -2.17 3.33
C GLU A 335 -23.90 -0.74 3.40
N VAL A 336 -25.18 -0.54 3.03
CA VAL A 336 -25.83 0.76 3.23
C VAL A 336 -25.99 1.07 4.73
N MET A 337 -26.29 0.06 5.56
CA MET A 337 -26.34 0.18 7.01
C MET A 337 -24.98 0.60 7.61
N GLU A 338 -23.88 0.05 7.11
CA GLU A 338 -22.51 0.49 7.47
C GLU A 338 -22.35 1.99 7.21
N SER A 339 -22.73 2.47 6.02
CA SER A 339 -22.68 3.89 5.65
C SER A 339 -23.60 4.77 6.50
N VAL A 340 -24.73 4.25 6.99
CA VAL A 340 -25.60 4.96 7.94
C VAL A 340 -24.93 5.06 9.32
N LEU A 341 -24.22 4.02 9.76
CA LEU A 341 -23.45 4.07 11.01
C LEU A 341 -22.26 5.00 10.90
N GLN A 342 -21.47 4.86 9.83
CA GLN A 342 -20.24 5.63 9.64
C GLN A 342 -19.96 5.89 8.16
N ASN A 343 -19.86 7.15 7.77
CA ASN A 343 -19.50 7.59 6.43
C ASN A 343 -18.43 8.71 6.44
N GLY A 344 -17.87 9.02 7.61
CA GLY A 344 -16.84 10.05 7.82
C GLY A 344 -17.39 11.48 7.86
N LYS A 345 -18.71 11.68 7.74
CA LYS A 345 -19.35 13.01 7.69
C LYS A 345 -20.57 13.13 8.60
N CYS A 346 -21.58 12.32 8.40
CA CYS A 346 -22.88 12.49 9.07
C CYS A 346 -23.53 11.16 9.48
N GLY A 347 -22.80 10.05 9.49
CA GLY A 347 -23.25 8.79 10.08
C GLY A 347 -23.49 8.92 11.59
N LEU A 348 -24.20 7.97 12.20
CA LEU A 348 -24.53 8.02 13.63
C LEU A 348 -23.28 8.12 14.50
N LEU A 349 -22.25 7.32 14.21
CA LEU A 349 -20.96 7.37 14.91
C LEU A 349 -20.20 8.68 14.63
N ASP A 350 -20.29 9.19 13.40
CA ASP A 350 -19.61 10.43 13.03
C ASP A 350 -20.16 11.61 13.81
N VAL A 351 -21.50 11.69 13.96
CA VAL A 351 -22.17 12.81 14.65
C VAL A 351 -22.10 12.65 16.15
N ASP A 352 -22.51 11.52 16.67
CA ASP A 352 -22.74 11.35 18.11
C ASP A 352 -21.48 11.00 18.88
N ILE A 353 -20.46 10.45 18.22
CA ILE A 353 -19.22 10.06 18.88
C ILE A 353 -18.05 10.96 18.43
N ASP A 354 -17.73 10.97 17.12
CA ASP A 354 -16.55 11.68 16.61
C ASP A 354 -16.68 13.20 16.73
N GLN A 355 -17.74 13.81 16.15
CA GLN A 355 -17.91 15.27 16.18
C GLN A 355 -18.12 15.82 17.59
N ARG A 356 -18.74 15.02 18.46
CA ARG A 356 -18.92 15.38 19.90
C ARG A 356 -17.72 14.98 20.75
N GLN A 357 -16.68 14.41 20.14
CA GLN A 357 -15.43 14.02 20.80
C GLN A 357 -15.68 13.14 22.04
N ARG A 358 -16.57 12.14 21.94
CA ARG A 358 -16.94 11.27 23.07
C ARG A 358 -16.00 10.07 23.25
N MET A 359 -15.22 9.73 22.23
CA MET A 359 -14.12 8.76 22.25
C MET A 359 -12.89 9.38 21.60
N LEU A 360 -11.73 8.77 21.77
CA LEU A 360 -10.51 9.16 21.05
C LEU A 360 -10.59 8.81 19.57
N SER A 361 -11.16 7.65 19.29
CA SER A 361 -11.51 7.24 17.92
C SER A 361 -12.63 6.20 17.94
N VAL A 362 -13.39 6.13 16.85
CA VAL A 362 -14.44 5.14 16.65
C VAL A 362 -14.42 4.66 15.20
N GLY A 363 -14.72 3.37 14.98
CA GLY A 363 -14.83 2.77 13.66
C GLY A 363 -15.88 1.69 13.62
N ALA A 364 -16.54 1.55 12.46
CA ALA A 364 -17.45 0.45 12.15
C ALA A 364 -17.23 -0.02 10.71
N GLY A 365 -17.39 -1.33 10.46
CA GLY A 365 -17.27 -1.86 9.12
C GLY A 365 -17.49 -3.35 9.00
N ALA A 366 -17.86 -3.80 7.80
CA ALA A 366 -18.08 -5.19 7.46
C ALA A 366 -16.85 -5.79 6.77
N LEU A 367 -16.33 -6.88 7.30
CA LEU A 367 -15.34 -7.72 6.63
C LEU A 367 -16.07 -8.89 5.97
N ALA A 368 -16.47 -8.69 4.72
CA ALA A 368 -17.23 -9.66 3.96
C ALA A 368 -16.36 -10.85 3.52
N GLY A 369 -16.89 -12.05 3.62
CA GLY A 369 -16.23 -13.29 3.23
C GLY A 369 -17.19 -14.29 2.57
N LYS A 370 -16.63 -15.30 1.94
CA LYS A 370 -17.37 -16.34 1.24
C LYS A 370 -18.33 -17.09 2.16
N ASP A 371 -17.95 -17.32 3.42
CA ASP A 371 -18.71 -18.16 4.34
C ASP A 371 -19.48 -17.31 5.36
N PHE A 372 -18.88 -16.21 5.81
CA PHE A 372 -19.45 -15.29 6.79
C PHE A 372 -18.88 -13.90 6.59
N THR A 373 -19.71 -12.91 6.86
CA THR A 373 -19.25 -11.52 7.06
C THR A 373 -19.12 -11.28 8.57
N THR A 374 -18.03 -10.65 8.99
CA THR A 374 -17.87 -10.14 10.36
C THR A 374 -18.08 -8.64 10.34
N PHE A 375 -19.08 -8.16 11.04
CA PHE A 375 -19.24 -6.71 11.25
C PHE A 375 -18.55 -6.31 12.53
N PHE A 376 -17.64 -5.34 12.44
CA PHE A 376 -16.89 -4.83 13.57
C PHE A 376 -17.37 -3.45 13.99
N MET A 377 -17.34 -3.19 15.29
CA MET A 377 -17.31 -1.86 15.86
C MET A 377 -16.12 -1.76 16.81
N ILE A 378 -15.35 -0.70 16.68
CA ILE A 378 -14.11 -0.49 17.42
C ILE A 378 -14.16 0.89 18.08
N GLY A 379 -13.73 0.98 19.34
CA GLY A 379 -13.67 2.26 20.05
C GLY A 379 -12.41 2.36 20.90
N ALA A 380 -11.72 3.50 20.81
CA ALA A 380 -10.60 3.84 21.68
C ALA A 380 -11.02 4.85 22.75
N PRO A 381 -10.73 4.59 24.06
CA PRO A 381 -11.15 5.45 25.14
C PRO A 381 -10.35 6.75 25.20
N LYS A 382 -10.99 7.81 25.64
CA LYS A 382 -10.33 9.04 26.10
C LYS A 382 -9.59 8.80 27.42
N GLU A 383 -8.81 9.79 27.83
CA GLU A 383 -8.14 9.74 29.13
C GLU A 383 -9.13 9.61 30.28
N GLY A 384 -8.97 8.56 31.08
CA GLY A 384 -9.85 8.25 32.24
C GLY A 384 -11.17 7.57 31.89
N GLN A 385 -11.46 7.32 30.63
CA GLN A 385 -12.66 6.61 30.18
C GLN A 385 -12.45 5.10 30.27
N SER A 386 -13.42 4.37 30.79
CA SER A 386 -13.37 2.92 30.89
C SER A 386 -13.76 2.26 29.56
N LEU A 387 -13.25 1.06 29.32
CA LEU A 387 -13.61 0.26 28.14
C LEU A 387 -15.10 -0.14 28.14
N GLU A 388 -15.72 -0.28 29.32
CA GLU A 388 -17.13 -0.58 29.44
C GLU A 388 -18.02 0.62 29.07
N GLU A 389 -17.60 1.85 29.35
CA GLU A 389 -18.27 3.07 28.87
C GLU A 389 -18.19 3.16 27.33
N VAL A 390 -17.04 2.81 26.75
CA VAL A 390 -16.87 2.75 25.28
C VAL A 390 -17.86 1.73 24.69
N ARG A 391 -17.88 0.49 25.20
CA ARG A 391 -18.82 -0.55 24.77
C ARG A 391 -20.27 -0.07 24.83
N LYS A 392 -20.67 0.54 25.95
CA LYS A 392 -22.02 1.05 26.13
C LYS A 392 -22.40 2.09 25.07
N MET A 393 -21.51 3.02 24.78
CA MET A 393 -21.76 4.02 23.74
C MET A 393 -21.91 3.41 22.35
N LEU A 394 -21.09 2.42 22.01
CA LEU A 394 -21.21 1.71 20.73
C LEU A 394 -22.57 1.00 20.61
N LEU A 395 -23.04 0.34 21.68
CA LEU A 395 -24.35 -0.31 21.71
C LEU A 395 -25.51 0.70 21.64
N GLU A 396 -25.38 1.89 22.24
CA GLU A 396 -26.37 2.96 22.14
C GLU A 396 -26.61 3.38 20.69
N GLU A 397 -25.56 3.48 19.89
CA GLU A 397 -25.68 3.82 18.45
C GLU A 397 -26.34 2.70 17.63
N ILE A 398 -26.08 1.43 17.95
CA ILE A 398 -26.79 0.29 17.37
C ILE A 398 -28.29 0.37 17.69
N GLU A 399 -28.67 0.71 18.92
CA GLU A 399 -30.08 0.83 19.29
C GLU A 399 -30.76 2.01 18.55
N LYS A 400 -30.07 3.14 18.31
CA LYS A 400 -30.59 4.23 17.45
C LYS A 400 -30.82 3.74 16.02
N LEU A 401 -29.86 3.01 15.46
CA LEU A 401 -29.99 2.40 14.12
C LEU A 401 -31.21 1.49 14.03
N LYS A 402 -31.41 0.60 15.01
CA LYS A 402 -32.57 -0.31 15.07
C LYS A 402 -33.91 0.42 15.14
N ARG A 403 -33.97 1.57 15.85
CA ARG A 403 -35.17 2.41 15.93
C ARG A 403 -35.36 3.31 14.71
N GLY A 404 -34.38 3.34 13.78
CA GLY A 404 -34.42 4.17 12.59
C GLY A 404 -34.18 5.67 12.89
N GLU A 405 -33.36 5.99 13.89
CA GLU A 405 -33.05 7.40 14.25
C GLU A 405 -32.04 8.02 13.27
N PHE A 406 -32.32 7.93 11.97
CA PHE A 406 -31.60 8.54 10.88
C PHE A 406 -32.59 9.01 9.81
N SER A 407 -32.18 9.97 8.98
CA SER A 407 -33.08 10.58 7.99
C SER A 407 -33.06 9.83 6.64
N GLU A 408 -34.17 9.86 5.89
CA GLU A 408 -34.20 9.37 4.51
C GLU A 408 -33.28 10.22 3.57
N ARG A 409 -33.05 11.50 3.90
CA ARG A 409 -32.08 12.34 3.19
C ARG A 409 -30.67 11.77 3.29
N MET A 410 -30.30 11.12 4.39
CA MET A 410 -29.01 10.44 4.53
C MET A 410 -28.85 9.33 3.50
N LEU A 411 -29.88 8.53 3.25
CA LEU A 411 -29.85 7.46 2.24
C LEU A 411 -29.65 8.03 0.84
N GLN A 412 -30.32 9.13 0.51
CA GLN A 412 -30.12 9.81 -0.77
C GLN A 412 -28.69 10.34 -0.90
N ALA A 413 -28.14 10.88 0.18
CA ALA A 413 -26.76 11.37 0.21
C ALA A 413 -25.74 10.23 0.08
N ILE A 414 -25.96 9.10 0.75
CA ILE A 414 -25.13 7.87 0.60
C ILE A 414 -25.10 7.48 -0.88
N ASN A 415 -26.24 7.36 -1.52
CA ASN A 415 -26.33 6.97 -2.94
C ASN A 415 -25.61 7.97 -3.87
N ALA A 416 -25.71 9.26 -3.60
CA ALA A 416 -25.00 10.29 -4.40
C ALA A 416 -23.46 10.15 -4.24
N ASN A 417 -22.98 9.92 -3.03
CA ASN A 417 -21.55 9.71 -2.78
C ASN A 417 -21.05 8.39 -3.38
N GLU A 418 -21.82 7.30 -3.28
CA GLU A 418 -21.48 6.02 -3.92
C GLU A 418 -21.34 6.16 -5.45
N ARG A 419 -22.22 6.89 -6.11
CA ARG A 419 -22.11 7.17 -7.55
C ARG A 419 -20.88 7.99 -7.90
N ARG A 420 -20.55 9.01 -7.10
CA ARG A 420 -19.31 9.79 -7.27
C ARG A 420 -18.07 8.89 -7.09
N ASN A 421 -18.07 8.07 -6.04
CA ASN A 421 -16.97 7.16 -5.73
C ASN A 421 -16.78 6.11 -6.84
N GLU A 422 -17.87 5.60 -7.40
CA GLU A 422 -17.84 4.69 -8.54
C GLU A 422 -17.22 5.35 -9.79
N MET A 423 -17.64 6.58 -10.12
CA MET A 423 -17.05 7.35 -11.22
C MET A 423 -15.55 7.54 -11.03
N GLN A 424 -15.11 7.81 -9.81
CA GLN A 424 -13.69 7.95 -9.48
C GLN A 424 -12.94 6.59 -9.56
N SER A 425 -13.54 5.51 -9.07
CA SER A 425 -12.94 4.18 -9.07
C SER A 425 -12.70 3.63 -10.47
N LEU A 426 -13.63 3.90 -11.39
CA LEU A 426 -13.54 3.48 -12.79
C LEU A 426 -12.41 4.15 -13.58
N GLN A 427 -11.81 5.21 -13.04
CA GLN A 427 -10.59 5.79 -13.60
C GLN A 427 -9.36 4.91 -13.39
N SER A 428 -9.41 3.97 -12.45
CA SER A 428 -8.32 3.06 -12.09
C SER A 428 -8.44 1.71 -12.79
N ASN A 429 -7.41 1.32 -13.55
CA ASN A 429 -7.33 -0.02 -14.15
C ASN A 429 -7.38 -1.12 -13.08
N ARG A 430 -6.76 -0.88 -11.92
CA ARG A 430 -6.78 -1.80 -10.79
C ARG A 430 -8.20 -1.98 -10.22
N SER A 431 -8.96 -0.91 -10.08
CA SER A 431 -10.33 -0.98 -9.58
C SER A 431 -11.24 -1.73 -10.54
N ARG A 432 -11.12 -1.50 -11.86
CA ARG A 432 -11.84 -2.27 -12.88
C ARG A 432 -11.53 -3.76 -12.79
N ALA A 433 -10.23 -4.13 -12.71
CA ALA A 433 -9.79 -5.51 -12.59
C ALA A 433 -10.27 -6.17 -11.28
N ASN A 434 -10.33 -5.44 -10.17
CA ASN A 434 -10.85 -5.93 -8.90
C ASN A 434 -12.34 -6.30 -8.96
N LYS A 435 -13.17 -5.57 -9.73
CA LYS A 435 -14.58 -5.93 -9.93
C LYS A 435 -14.74 -7.29 -10.63
N PHE A 436 -13.90 -7.57 -11.62
CA PHE A 436 -13.87 -8.87 -12.31
C PHE A 436 -13.43 -9.98 -11.36
N LEU A 437 -12.37 -9.70 -10.59
CA LEU A 437 -11.85 -10.60 -9.58
C LEU A 437 -12.92 -10.96 -8.54
N HIS A 438 -13.64 -9.96 -8.01
CA HIS A 438 -14.73 -10.13 -7.07
C HIS A 438 -15.83 -11.06 -7.63
N SER A 439 -16.31 -10.79 -8.84
CA SER A 439 -17.30 -11.63 -9.54
C SER A 439 -16.83 -13.08 -9.64
N PHE A 440 -15.59 -13.31 -10.06
CA PHE A 440 -15.08 -14.65 -10.24
C PHE A 440 -14.88 -15.41 -8.93
N ILE A 441 -14.23 -14.80 -7.95
CA ILE A 441 -13.88 -15.46 -6.67
C ILE A 441 -15.13 -15.88 -5.92
N TYR A 442 -16.12 -15.00 -5.80
CA TYR A 442 -17.35 -15.25 -5.05
C TYR A 442 -18.47 -15.88 -5.88
N LYS A 443 -18.22 -16.14 -7.17
CA LYS A 443 -19.23 -16.67 -8.11
C LYS A 443 -20.49 -15.80 -8.21
N ILE A 444 -20.29 -14.48 -8.05
CA ILE A 444 -21.35 -13.48 -8.23
C ILE A 444 -21.43 -13.17 -9.74
N PRO A 445 -22.61 -13.29 -10.39
CA PRO A 445 -22.74 -12.83 -11.77
C PRO A 445 -22.25 -11.40 -11.93
N TYR A 446 -21.49 -11.13 -13.00
CA TYR A 446 -20.91 -9.79 -13.16
C TYR A 446 -21.99 -8.72 -13.39
N GLU A 447 -23.13 -9.12 -13.95
CA GLU A 447 -24.33 -8.30 -14.05
C GLU A 447 -24.82 -7.81 -12.69
N ASP A 448 -24.71 -8.66 -11.66
CA ASP A 448 -25.05 -8.28 -10.28
C ASP A 448 -24.02 -7.29 -9.69
N VAL A 449 -22.75 -7.43 -10.05
CA VAL A 449 -21.70 -6.46 -9.64
C VAL A 449 -21.95 -5.09 -10.28
N ILE A 450 -22.33 -5.05 -11.55
CA ILE A 450 -22.69 -3.79 -12.24
C ILE A 450 -23.94 -3.15 -11.62
N GLY A 451 -24.95 -3.97 -11.31
CA GLY A 451 -26.23 -3.52 -10.75
C GLY A 451 -26.20 -3.15 -9.26
N GLU A 452 -25.06 -3.26 -8.60
CA GLU A 452 -24.95 -3.06 -7.14
C GLU A 452 -25.40 -1.67 -6.70
N LEU A 453 -24.97 -0.62 -7.39
CA LEU A 453 -25.39 0.76 -7.07
C LEU A 453 -26.90 0.98 -7.15
N ASP A 454 -27.54 0.41 -8.16
CA ASP A 454 -28.99 0.55 -8.33
C ASP A 454 -29.75 -0.27 -7.26
N ARG A 455 -29.26 -1.44 -6.86
CA ARG A 455 -29.81 -2.20 -5.74
C ARG A 455 -29.63 -1.48 -4.41
N LYS A 456 -28.46 -0.93 -4.13
CA LYS A 456 -28.20 -0.10 -2.94
C LYS A 456 -29.08 1.15 -2.91
N ALA A 457 -29.30 1.79 -4.06
CA ALA A 457 -30.18 2.95 -4.17
C ALA A 457 -31.68 2.62 -3.88
N ALA A 458 -32.08 1.37 -4.05
CA ALA A 458 -33.42 0.91 -3.74
C ALA A 458 -33.63 0.50 -2.26
N ILE A 459 -32.54 0.45 -1.46
CA ILE A 459 -32.60 0.10 -0.03
C ILE A 459 -33.35 1.17 0.74
N THR A 460 -34.37 0.76 1.46
CA THR A 460 -35.22 1.63 2.27
C THR A 460 -34.76 1.70 3.72
N LYS A 461 -35.28 2.69 4.45
CA LYS A 461 -35.07 2.80 5.89
C LYS A 461 -35.55 1.54 6.64
N GLU A 462 -36.67 0.99 6.22
CA GLU A 462 -37.26 -0.24 6.77
C GLU A 462 -36.34 -1.45 6.56
N ASP A 463 -35.66 -1.54 5.40
CA ASP A 463 -34.68 -2.59 5.14
C ASP A 463 -33.50 -2.50 6.09
N ILE A 464 -32.97 -1.31 6.30
CA ILE A 464 -31.86 -1.08 7.25
C ILE A 464 -32.28 -1.45 8.67
N MET A 465 -33.47 -0.99 9.11
CA MET A 465 -34.01 -1.36 10.43
C MET A 465 -34.21 -2.87 10.56
N ARG A 466 -34.70 -3.52 9.50
CA ARG A 466 -34.88 -4.98 9.46
C ARG A 466 -33.55 -5.72 9.64
N VAL A 467 -32.52 -5.37 8.85
CA VAL A 467 -31.21 -6.03 8.96
C VAL A 467 -30.53 -5.70 10.28
N ALA A 468 -30.61 -4.47 10.77
CA ALA A 468 -30.07 -4.08 12.07
C ALA A 468 -30.69 -4.90 13.20
N ASN A 469 -32.02 -5.03 13.24
CA ASN A 469 -32.71 -5.82 14.26
C ASN A 469 -32.48 -7.33 14.12
N ARG A 470 -32.22 -7.83 12.91
CA ARG A 470 -31.94 -9.24 12.64
C ARG A 470 -30.54 -9.64 13.07
N TYR A 471 -29.54 -8.83 12.82
CA TYR A 471 -28.14 -9.24 12.93
C TYR A 471 -27.42 -8.63 14.15
N PHE A 472 -27.74 -7.43 14.58
CA PHE A 472 -27.21 -6.86 15.82
C PHE A 472 -28.00 -7.34 17.04
N THR A 473 -27.88 -8.62 17.32
CA THR A 473 -28.47 -9.24 18.51
C THR A 473 -27.48 -9.19 19.69
N ASP A 474 -27.91 -9.69 20.86
CA ASP A 474 -27.00 -9.86 21.99
C ASP A 474 -25.95 -10.98 21.79
N SER A 475 -25.90 -11.55 20.60
CA SER A 475 -24.98 -12.64 20.21
C SER A 475 -23.76 -12.08 19.50
N TYR A 476 -22.86 -11.45 20.23
CA TYR A 476 -21.63 -10.83 19.70
C TYR A 476 -20.39 -11.21 20.50
N ALA A 477 -19.21 -11.05 19.89
CA ALA A 477 -17.92 -11.11 20.56
C ALA A 477 -17.53 -9.70 21.04
N CYS A 478 -17.08 -9.57 22.30
CA CYS A 478 -16.48 -8.34 22.80
C CYS A 478 -15.08 -8.62 23.33
N VAL A 479 -14.09 -7.97 22.75
CA VAL A 479 -12.68 -8.07 23.15
C VAL A 479 -12.24 -6.75 23.75
N PHE A 480 -11.93 -6.78 25.04
CA PHE A 480 -11.30 -5.67 25.74
C PHE A 480 -9.80 -5.78 25.60
N LYS A 481 -9.22 -5.03 24.67
CA LYS A 481 -7.78 -4.92 24.57
C LYS A 481 -7.28 -3.99 25.66
N GLN A 482 -6.42 -4.49 26.52
CA GLN A 482 -5.83 -3.74 27.64
C GLN A 482 -4.32 -3.64 27.48
N GLN A 483 -3.75 -2.53 27.96
CA GLN A 483 -2.31 -2.38 28.00
C GLN A 483 -1.71 -3.31 29.07
N GLY A 484 -0.71 -4.09 28.72
CA GLY A 484 -0.05 -5.03 29.61
C GLY A 484 0.94 -5.95 28.90
N GLU A 485 1.54 -6.82 29.67
CA GLU A 485 2.40 -7.89 29.10
C GLU A 485 1.52 -8.86 28.32
N GLY A 486 1.67 -8.86 27.01
CA GLY A 486 1.00 -9.83 26.12
C GLY A 486 1.71 -11.17 26.11
N VAL A 487 0.96 -12.24 25.81
CA VAL A 487 1.56 -13.53 25.50
C VAL A 487 2.14 -13.46 24.10
N ASN A 488 3.46 -13.44 24.00
CA ASN A 488 4.16 -13.57 22.73
C ASN A 488 4.44 -15.05 22.45
N PRO A 489 4.39 -15.49 21.20
CA PRO A 489 4.85 -16.83 20.83
C PRO A 489 6.30 -17.03 21.32
N PRO A 490 6.67 -18.23 21.83
CA PRO A 490 8.03 -18.48 22.25
C PRO A 490 8.99 -18.30 21.07
N LYS A 491 10.16 -17.69 21.33
CA LYS A 491 11.20 -17.58 20.30
C LYS A 491 11.61 -18.99 19.87
N VAL A 492 11.67 -19.21 18.58
CA VAL A 492 12.11 -20.47 18.00
C VAL A 492 13.59 -20.42 17.77
N ASP A 493 14.33 -21.38 18.36
CA ASP A 493 15.71 -21.62 17.98
C ASP A 493 15.76 -22.07 16.51
N LYS A 494 16.48 -21.33 15.70
CA LYS A 494 16.68 -21.62 14.28
C LYS A 494 18.09 -22.18 14.06
N PRO A 495 18.23 -23.29 13.34
CA PRO A 495 19.52 -23.68 12.83
C PRO A 495 20.09 -22.59 11.92
N LYS A 496 21.41 -22.37 11.96
CA LYS A 496 22.05 -21.44 11.03
C LYS A 496 22.02 -22.01 9.63
N ILE A 497 21.68 -21.15 8.66
CA ILE A 497 21.78 -21.49 7.24
C ILE A 497 23.09 -20.97 6.66
N THR A 498 23.64 -21.70 5.68
CA THR A 498 24.82 -21.26 4.93
C THR A 498 24.45 -20.20 3.93
N PRO A 499 25.07 -18.99 3.97
CA PRO A 499 24.82 -17.96 2.96
C PRO A 499 25.11 -18.50 1.55
N ILE A 500 24.22 -18.24 0.62
CA ILE A 500 24.39 -18.67 -0.77
C ILE A 500 25.19 -17.64 -1.57
N ASP A 501 25.98 -18.12 -2.53
CA ASP A 501 26.68 -17.27 -3.49
C ASP A 501 25.71 -16.81 -4.58
N MET A 502 25.54 -15.49 -4.73
CA MET A 502 24.68 -14.93 -5.76
C MET A 502 25.41 -14.94 -7.11
N ASN A 503 24.97 -15.80 -8.01
CA ASN A 503 25.51 -15.85 -9.37
C ASN A 503 24.79 -14.81 -10.26
N ARG A 504 25.19 -13.53 -10.16
CA ARG A 504 24.51 -12.41 -10.80
C ARG A 504 24.63 -12.38 -12.33
N GLU A 505 25.68 -12.97 -12.87
CA GLU A 505 25.91 -13.07 -14.32
C GLU A 505 25.16 -14.25 -14.96
N ALA A 506 24.69 -15.19 -14.13
CA ALA A 506 23.95 -16.33 -14.63
C ALA A 506 22.59 -15.89 -15.16
N GLN A 507 22.24 -16.45 -16.30
CA GLN A 507 20.95 -16.29 -16.95
C GLN A 507 20.47 -17.61 -17.53
N SER A 508 19.20 -17.91 -17.34
CA SER A 508 18.56 -19.04 -18.01
C SER A 508 18.46 -18.82 -19.52
N GLN A 509 18.16 -19.88 -20.22
CA GLN A 509 17.89 -19.84 -21.67
C GLN A 509 16.64 -18.96 -21.96
N ARG A 510 15.63 -18.98 -21.08
CA ARG A 510 14.41 -18.19 -21.22
C ARG A 510 14.69 -16.68 -21.21
N VAL A 511 15.56 -16.19 -20.34
CA VAL A 511 15.96 -14.76 -20.34
C VAL A 511 16.57 -14.36 -21.67
N LYS A 512 17.45 -15.20 -22.23
CA LYS A 512 18.10 -14.93 -23.52
C LYS A 512 17.09 -14.91 -24.68
N GLU A 513 16.14 -15.83 -24.69
CA GLU A 513 15.06 -15.90 -25.70
C GLU A 513 14.18 -14.63 -25.64
N LEU A 514 13.71 -14.27 -24.45
CA LEU A 514 12.84 -13.10 -24.27
C LEU A 514 13.58 -11.78 -24.56
N SER A 515 14.88 -11.70 -24.21
CA SER A 515 15.69 -10.52 -24.56
C SER A 515 15.87 -10.34 -26.07
N ALA A 516 15.90 -11.44 -26.83
CA ALA A 516 16.00 -11.40 -28.29
C ALA A 516 14.67 -11.11 -29.01
N MET A 517 13.52 -11.22 -28.30
CA MET A 517 12.22 -10.90 -28.89
C MET A 517 12.06 -9.38 -29.05
N SER A 518 11.56 -8.94 -30.19
CA SER A 518 11.12 -7.55 -30.37
C SER A 518 9.83 -7.29 -29.61
N ALA A 519 9.74 -6.14 -28.97
CA ALA A 519 8.49 -5.60 -28.42
C ALA A 519 8.10 -4.35 -29.21
N ASP A 520 6.81 -4.00 -29.15
CA ASP A 520 6.36 -2.71 -29.67
C ASP A 520 6.99 -1.59 -28.83
N GLN A 521 7.86 -0.79 -29.46
CA GLN A 521 8.54 0.29 -28.77
C GLN A 521 7.57 1.43 -28.50
N LEU A 522 7.37 1.71 -27.21
CA LEU A 522 6.68 2.92 -26.77
C LEU A 522 7.63 4.12 -26.93
N GLN A 523 7.07 5.24 -27.40
CA GLN A 523 7.82 6.50 -27.41
C GLN A 523 7.51 7.27 -26.14
N PRO A 524 8.53 7.83 -25.44
CA PRO A 524 8.31 8.66 -24.28
C PRO A 524 7.49 9.89 -24.67
N GLN A 525 6.62 10.30 -23.76
CA GLN A 525 5.87 11.55 -23.87
C GLN A 525 6.24 12.44 -22.69
N TYR A 526 6.58 13.69 -23.01
CA TYR A 526 7.02 14.67 -22.02
C TYR A 526 5.95 15.72 -21.79
N LEU A 527 5.94 16.27 -20.58
CA LEU A 527 5.05 17.36 -20.21
C LEU A 527 5.52 18.65 -20.86
N HIS A 528 4.68 19.24 -21.68
CA HIS A 528 4.91 20.58 -22.24
C HIS A 528 4.18 21.61 -21.39
N PHE A 529 4.93 22.42 -20.63
CA PHE A 529 4.39 23.36 -19.65
C PHE A 529 3.42 24.42 -20.21
N ASP A 530 3.51 24.73 -21.49
CA ASP A 530 2.62 25.72 -22.14
C ASP A 530 1.45 25.10 -22.93
N ARG A 531 1.45 23.76 -23.09
CA ARG A 531 0.41 23.04 -23.84
C ARG A 531 -0.49 22.21 -22.93
N ASP A 532 0.11 21.49 -21.97
CA ASP A 532 -0.56 20.44 -21.22
C ASP A 532 -1.20 20.96 -19.93
N LEU A 533 -0.83 22.17 -19.50
CA LEU A 533 -1.50 22.93 -18.44
C LEU A 533 -1.54 24.42 -18.82
N SER A 534 -2.58 25.14 -18.36
CA SER A 534 -2.61 26.59 -18.44
C SER A 534 -2.02 27.22 -17.18
N ARG A 535 -1.15 28.20 -17.38
CA ARG A 535 -0.54 29.01 -16.32
C ARG A 535 -1.00 30.45 -16.51
N SER A 536 -1.79 30.92 -15.62
CA SER A 536 -2.33 32.27 -15.70
C SER A 536 -2.39 32.91 -14.31
N THR A 537 -2.87 34.13 -14.24
CA THR A 537 -3.02 34.88 -12.99
C THR A 537 -4.45 35.31 -12.80
N LEU A 538 -4.88 35.35 -11.54
CA LEU A 538 -6.12 35.98 -11.12
C LEU A 538 -5.93 37.51 -11.00
N ASN A 539 -7.03 38.27 -10.86
CA ASN A 539 -6.98 39.74 -10.82
C ASN A 539 -6.10 40.32 -9.69
N ASN A 540 -5.94 39.56 -8.58
CA ASN A 540 -5.08 39.94 -7.47
C ASN A 540 -3.62 39.47 -7.61
N GLY A 541 -3.26 38.88 -8.78
CA GLY A 541 -1.89 38.46 -9.08
C GLY A 541 -1.53 37.05 -8.60
N GLN A 542 -2.46 36.28 -8.01
CA GLN A 542 -2.24 34.89 -7.64
C GLN A 542 -2.09 34.00 -8.89
N GLU A 543 -1.17 33.03 -8.82
CA GLU A 543 -0.98 32.03 -9.87
C GLU A 543 -2.18 31.09 -9.95
N LEU A 544 -2.72 30.88 -11.13
CA LEU A 544 -3.70 29.84 -11.44
C LEU A 544 -3.07 28.79 -12.35
N LEU A 545 -3.00 27.56 -11.86
CA LEU A 545 -2.63 26.38 -12.63
C LEU A 545 -3.90 25.61 -12.97
N TYR A 546 -4.15 25.41 -14.23
CA TYR A 546 -5.42 24.88 -14.73
C TYR A 546 -5.21 23.72 -15.70
N VAL A 547 -5.98 22.65 -15.51
CA VAL A 547 -6.15 21.54 -16.47
C VAL A 547 -7.63 21.24 -16.61
N GLN A 548 -8.12 21.14 -17.84
CA GLN A 548 -9.53 20.81 -18.09
C GLN A 548 -9.77 19.31 -18.00
N ASN A 549 -10.76 18.90 -17.17
CA ASN A 549 -11.32 17.56 -17.19
C ASN A 549 -12.28 17.42 -18.37
N LYS A 550 -11.98 16.52 -19.31
CA LYS A 550 -12.82 16.25 -20.50
C LYS A 550 -13.49 14.86 -20.43
N GLU A 551 -13.28 14.14 -19.35
CA GLU A 551 -13.67 12.73 -19.21
C GLU A 551 -14.98 12.57 -18.43
N ASN A 552 -15.15 13.38 -17.39
CA ASN A 552 -16.30 13.28 -16.49
C ASN A 552 -16.55 14.61 -15.77
N GLU A 553 -17.53 14.62 -14.86
CA GLU A 553 -17.96 15.79 -14.11
C GLU A 553 -17.22 16.03 -12.78
N LEU A 554 -16.13 15.32 -12.52
CA LEU A 554 -15.34 15.51 -11.30
C LEU A 554 -14.50 16.79 -11.39
N PHE A 555 -14.47 17.57 -10.31
CA PHE A 555 -13.55 18.70 -10.14
C PHE A 555 -12.73 18.60 -8.86
N GLU A 556 -11.56 19.22 -8.89
CA GLU A 556 -10.65 19.47 -7.78
C GLU A 556 -10.23 20.94 -7.82
N LEU A 557 -10.33 21.66 -6.71
CA LEU A 557 -9.83 23.03 -6.55
C LEU A 557 -9.02 23.11 -5.26
N ASP A 558 -7.81 23.64 -5.32
CA ASP A 558 -6.94 23.79 -4.14
C ASP A 558 -6.37 25.22 -4.10
N PHE A 559 -6.39 25.79 -2.89
CA PHE A 559 -5.78 27.06 -2.54
C PHE A 559 -4.56 26.80 -1.67
N CYS A 560 -3.38 27.20 -2.12
CA CYS A 560 -2.10 26.93 -1.46
C CYS A 560 -1.47 28.19 -0.88
N ILE A 561 -0.93 28.06 0.32
CA ILE A 561 -0.14 29.05 1.02
C ILE A 561 1.20 28.43 1.39
N GLU A 562 2.33 29.02 0.97
CA GLU A 562 3.68 28.50 1.20
C GLU A 562 4.18 28.73 2.63
N LYS A 563 3.39 28.30 3.63
CA LYS A 563 3.76 28.26 5.05
C LYS A 563 3.08 27.06 5.71
N GLY A 564 3.86 26.28 6.43
CA GLY A 564 3.38 25.06 7.05
C GLY A 564 3.84 24.87 8.50
N THR A 565 3.75 23.64 8.99
CA THR A 565 4.01 23.28 10.39
C THR A 565 5.47 23.44 10.80
N HIS A 566 6.43 23.41 9.88
CA HIS A 566 7.82 23.65 10.18
C HIS A 566 8.10 25.10 10.60
N GLN A 567 7.32 26.06 10.10
CA GLN A 567 7.41 27.47 10.45
C GLN A 567 6.49 27.83 11.63
N ASP A 568 5.29 27.26 11.67
CA ASP A 568 4.34 27.42 12.76
C ASP A 568 3.60 26.10 13.08
N PRO A 569 4.04 25.33 14.07
CA PRO A 569 3.40 24.04 14.39
C PRO A 569 1.96 24.17 14.91
N SER A 570 1.49 25.39 15.21
CA SER A 570 0.08 25.62 15.58
C SER A 570 -0.89 25.52 14.41
N LEU A 571 -0.40 25.53 13.16
CA LEU A 571 -1.24 25.39 11.97
C LEU A 571 -1.89 24.02 11.87
N SER A 572 -1.17 22.94 12.23
CA SER A 572 -1.78 21.60 12.30
C SER A 572 -2.90 21.57 13.35
N LEU A 573 -2.69 22.19 14.51
CA LEU A 573 -3.74 22.28 15.54
C LEU A 573 -4.94 23.13 15.08
N ALA A 574 -4.71 24.18 14.27
CA ALA A 574 -5.76 25.00 13.72
C ALA A 574 -6.61 24.25 12.66
N THR A 575 -5.97 23.51 11.78
CA THR A 575 -6.68 22.69 10.78
C THR A 575 -7.43 21.53 11.42
N ASP A 576 -6.85 20.88 12.46
CA ASP A 576 -7.54 19.86 13.24
C ASP A 576 -8.77 20.44 13.95
N LEU A 577 -8.62 21.56 14.65
CA LEU A 577 -9.75 22.24 15.30
C LEU A 577 -10.85 22.60 14.32
N LEU A 578 -10.48 23.15 13.16
CA LEU A 578 -11.44 23.55 12.13
C LEU A 578 -12.35 22.38 11.72
N SER A 579 -11.85 21.14 11.67
CA SER A 579 -12.63 19.95 11.32
C SER A 579 -13.78 19.62 12.29
N TYR A 580 -13.73 20.16 13.51
CA TYR A 580 -14.78 20.01 14.52
C TYR A 580 -15.74 21.21 14.61
N LEU A 581 -15.59 22.18 13.71
CA LEU A 581 -16.38 23.41 13.75
C LEU A 581 -17.31 23.52 12.55
N GLY A 582 -18.45 24.11 12.77
CA GLY A 582 -19.36 24.57 11.71
C GLY A 582 -18.96 25.94 11.18
N THR A 583 -19.94 26.64 10.59
CA THR A 583 -19.80 28.05 10.14
C THR A 583 -20.42 29.00 11.17
N ALA A 584 -20.47 30.30 10.86
CA ALA A 584 -21.20 31.26 11.69
C ALA A 584 -22.72 31.00 11.72
N THR A 585 -23.26 30.29 10.72
CA THR A 585 -24.70 30.07 10.52
C THR A 585 -25.12 28.60 10.63
N MET A 586 -24.17 27.66 10.59
CA MET A 586 -24.42 26.21 10.60
C MET A 586 -23.62 25.53 11.72
N THR A 587 -24.23 24.54 12.37
CA THR A 587 -23.49 23.62 13.24
C THR A 587 -22.54 22.74 12.44
N THR A 588 -21.59 22.06 13.07
CA THR A 588 -20.68 21.11 12.42
C THR A 588 -21.43 20.00 11.68
N GLU A 589 -22.46 19.45 12.33
CA GLU A 589 -23.34 18.43 11.76
C GLU A 589 -24.04 18.95 10.50
N MET A 590 -24.65 20.14 10.53
CA MET A 590 -25.33 20.74 9.38
C MET A 590 -24.35 20.98 8.24
N PHE A 591 -23.17 21.54 8.52
CA PHE A 591 -22.14 21.82 7.51
C PHE A 591 -21.65 20.54 6.82
N LYS A 592 -21.30 19.50 7.60
CA LYS A 592 -20.85 18.23 7.07
C LYS A 592 -21.96 17.49 6.31
N SER A 593 -23.20 17.56 6.82
CA SER A 593 -24.38 16.98 6.15
C SER A 593 -24.67 17.67 4.82
N ASP A 594 -24.60 19.00 4.74
CA ASP A 594 -24.81 19.73 3.49
C ASP A 594 -23.78 19.36 2.43
N LEU A 595 -22.49 19.22 2.79
CA LEU A 595 -21.46 18.75 1.88
C LEU A 595 -21.73 17.31 1.40
N TYR A 596 -22.08 16.42 2.32
CA TYR A 596 -22.34 15.02 2.01
C TYR A 596 -23.56 14.85 1.08
N GLN A 597 -24.62 15.67 1.27
CA GLN A 597 -25.81 15.66 0.42
C GLN A 597 -25.55 16.04 -1.05
N ILE A 598 -24.58 16.89 -1.30
CA ILE A 598 -24.18 17.29 -2.65
C ILE A 598 -22.99 16.47 -3.19
N ALA A 599 -22.67 15.36 -2.53
CA ALA A 599 -21.53 14.50 -2.86
C ALA A 599 -20.23 15.31 -3.06
N ALA A 600 -19.97 16.28 -2.19
CA ALA A 600 -18.81 17.15 -2.23
C ALA A 600 -17.99 17.07 -0.96
N GLU A 601 -16.72 17.45 -1.06
CA GLU A 601 -15.84 17.60 0.10
C GLU A 601 -15.21 18.99 0.14
N ALA A 602 -15.02 19.48 1.37
CA ALA A 602 -14.22 20.64 1.68
C ALA A 602 -13.28 20.29 2.84
N GLY A 603 -12.04 20.72 2.72
CA GLY A 603 -11.03 20.42 3.72
C GLY A 603 -9.93 21.47 3.85
N ALA A 604 -9.18 21.37 4.95
CA ALA A 604 -8.00 22.18 5.20
C ALA A 604 -6.92 21.28 5.84
N TYR A 605 -5.67 21.45 5.44
CA TYR A 605 -4.54 20.79 6.09
C TYR A 605 -3.27 21.62 6.03
N ALA A 606 -2.37 21.41 6.99
CA ALA A 606 -1.06 22.02 7.01
C ALA A 606 0.03 20.93 6.90
N SER A 607 0.78 20.95 5.82
CA SER A 607 1.98 20.13 5.61
C SER A 607 3.19 20.75 6.32
N ALA A 608 4.37 20.16 6.12
CA ALA A 608 5.62 20.73 6.65
C ALA A 608 5.87 22.18 6.21
N ASN A 609 5.57 22.51 4.96
CA ASN A 609 5.93 23.78 4.35
C ASN A 609 4.76 24.55 3.71
N GLU A 610 3.59 23.95 3.61
CA GLU A 610 2.42 24.52 2.93
C GLU A 610 1.15 24.31 3.75
N THR A 611 0.20 25.21 3.63
CA THR A 611 -1.18 25.10 4.14
C THR A 611 -2.14 25.17 2.95
N HIS A 612 -3.12 24.30 2.95
CA HIS A 612 -4.05 24.10 1.86
C HIS A 612 -5.49 24.22 2.33
N PHE A 613 -6.34 24.82 1.46
CA PHE A 613 -7.80 24.74 1.53
C PHE A 613 -8.28 24.17 0.21
N TYR A 614 -9.05 23.08 0.26
CA TYR A 614 -9.45 22.38 -0.96
C TYR A 614 -10.91 22.00 -0.98
N ILE A 615 -11.43 21.84 -2.20
CA ILE A 615 -12.73 21.24 -2.47
C ILE A 615 -12.62 20.25 -3.63
N TYR A 616 -13.43 19.21 -3.58
CA TYR A 616 -13.66 18.34 -4.72
C TYR A 616 -15.10 17.82 -4.74
N GLY A 617 -15.59 17.41 -5.92
CA GLY A 617 -16.94 16.92 -6.06
C GLY A 617 -17.40 16.89 -7.51
N LEU A 618 -18.73 16.94 -7.71
CA LEU A 618 -19.35 17.05 -9.02
C LEU A 618 -19.49 18.51 -9.44
N GLN A 619 -19.22 18.80 -10.71
CA GLN A 619 -19.17 20.16 -11.26
C GLN A 619 -20.46 20.97 -11.04
N GLU A 620 -21.63 20.34 -11.09
CA GLU A 620 -22.91 20.98 -10.82
C GLU A 620 -22.97 21.61 -9.41
N ASN A 621 -22.21 21.10 -8.47
CA ASN A 621 -22.16 21.55 -7.07
C ASN A 621 -20.97 22.49 -6.77
N PHE A 622 -20.15 22.84 -7.77
CA PHE A 622 -18.92 23.63 -7.59
C PHE A 622 -19.12 24.92 -6.80
N GLN A 623 -20.10 25.77 -7.24
CA GLN A 623 -20.33 27.07 -6.60
C GLN A 623 -20.78 26.91 -5.15
N LYS A 624 -21.69 25.96 -4.88
CA LYS A 624 -22.17 25.70 -3.53
C LYS A 624 -21.06 25.18 -2.64
N THR A 625 -20.22 24.30 -3.15
CA THR A 625 -19.07 23.75 -2.38
C THR A 625 -18.04 24.84 -2.08
N LEU A 626 -17.73 25.71 -3.05
CA LEU A 626 -16.84 26.85 -2.83
C LEU A 626 -17.39 27.81 -1.76
N GLN A 627 -18.67 28.13 -1.81
CA GLN A 627 -19.32 28.97 -0.80
C GLN A 627 -19.23 28.33 0.60
N LEU A 628 -19.47 27.03 0.71
CA LEU A 628 -19.38 26.30 1.97
C LEU A 628 -17.95 26.31 2.54
N LEU A 629 -16.94 26.03 1.70
CA LEU A 629 -15.53 26.12 2.12
C LEU A 629 -15.19 27.50 2.65
N GLU A 630 -15.53 28.54 1.89
CA GLU A 630 -15.21 29.94 2.25
C GLU A 630 -15.91 30.39 3.52
N GLU A 631 -17.19 30.06 3.67
CA GLU A 631 -17.93 30.36 4.89
C GLU A 631 -17.30 29.66 6.10
N TRP A 632 -16.95 28.36 5.94
CA TRP A 632 -16.31 27.58 6.99
C TRP A 632 -14.96 28.17 7.39
N VAL A 633 -14.04 28.35 6.47
CA VAL A 633 -12.69 28.87 6.75
C VAL A 633 -12.73 30.27 7.37
N LEU A 634 -13.58 31.15 6.82
CA LEU A 634 -13.61 32.57 7.22
C LEU A 634 -14.43 32.83 8.47
N THR A 635 -15.47 32.05 8.74
CA THR A 635 -16.44 32.39 9.79
C THR A 635 -16.53 31.37 10.93
N ALA A 636 -15.91 30.19 10.82
CA ALA A 636 -15.93 29.21 11.90
C ALA A 636 -15.50 29.85 13.23
N ARG A 637 -16.29 29.64 14.28
CA ARG A 637 -16.02 30.19 15.62
C ARG A 637 -15.73 29.05 16.57
N PRO A 638 -14.57 29.02 17.21
CA PRO A 638 -14.26 27.98 18.16
C PRO A 638 -15.05 28.19 19.45
N GLU A 639 -15.65 27.09 19.90
CA GLU A 639 -16.03 27.01 21.32
C GLU A 639 -14.79 26.56 22.09
N GLU A 640 -14.47 27.22 23.19
CA GLU A 640 -13.26 26.92 23.94
C GLU A 640 -13.27 25.49 24.51
N THR A 641 -14.45 24.95 24.82
CA THR A 641 -14.62 23.54 25.21
C THR A 641 -14.18 22.59 24.12
N VAL A 642 -14.58 22.81 22.86
CA VAL A 642 -14.15 21.98 21.68
C VAL A 642 -12.63 22.05 21.52
N TYR A 643 -12.04 23.25 21.64
CA TYR A 643 -10.58 23.41 21.56
C TYR A 643 -9.88 22.61 22.69
N GLN A 644 -10.39 22.67 23.90
CA GLN A 644 -9.79 21.95 25.04
C GLN A 644 -9.85 20.43 24.84
N GLU A 645 -10.95 19.91 24.26
CA GLU A 645 -11.08 18.50 23.93
C GLU A 645 -10.10 18.09 22.81
N VAL A 646 -9.99 18.87 21.71
CA VAL A 646 -9.00 18.64 20.65
C VAL A 646 -7.58 18.59 21.24
N VAL A 647 -7.24 19.49 22.14
CA VAL A 647 -5.93 19.50 22.80
C VAL A 647 -5.75 18.28 23.70
N ALA A 648 -6.77 17.88 24.44
CA ALA A 648 -6.72 16.70 25.32
C ALA A 648 -6.53 15.43 24.52
N ASP A 649 -7.30 15.25 23.45
CA ASP A 649 -7.22 14.10 22.55
C ASP A 649 -5.87 14.03 21.84
N ARG A 650 -5.35 15.17 21.36
CA ARG A 650 -4.02 15.23 20.74
C ARG A 650 -2.90 14.88 21.74
N ILE A 651 -3.01 15.30 22.99
CA ILE A 651 -2.05 14.92 24.04
C ILE A 651 -2.15 13.42 24.31
N LYS A 652 -3.36 12.87 24.44
CA LYS A 652 -3.58 11.44 24.66
C LYS A 652 -3.03 10.60 23.51
N ALA A 653 -3.37 10.94 22.25
CA ALA A 653 -2.86 10.27 21.06
C ALA A 653 -1.33 10.31 20.97
N HIS A 654 -0.72 11.44 21.38
CA HIS A 654 0.74 11.55 21.44
C HIS A 654 1.36 10.68 22.55
N GLU A 655 0.74 10.57 23.71
CA GLU A 655 1.18 9.64 24.77
C GLU A 655 1.04 8.18 24.29
N ASP A 656 -0.06 7.84 23.65
CA ASP A 656 -0.31 6.50 23.10
C ASP A 656 0.71 6.13 22.01
N SER A 657 1.08 7.07 21.14
CA SER A 657 2.08 6.84 20.09
C SER A 657 3.48 6.51 20.63
N LYS A 658 3.76 6.79 21.92
CA LYS A 658 4.99 6.33 22.58
C LYS A 658 5.01 4.82 22.86
N LEU A 659 3.87 4.16 22.76
CA LEU A 659 3.71 2.72 22.92
C LEU A 659 3.87 1.96 21.60
N ASP A 660 3.82 2.66 20.46
CA ASP A 660 3.97 2.10 19.13
C ASP A 660 5.42 2.19 18.64
N GLN A 661 6.00 1.04 18.25
CA GLN A 661 7.40 0.96 17.84
C GLN A 661 7.68 1.81 16.58
N ARG A 662 6.76 1.83 15.61
CA ARG A 662 6.92 2.56 14.34
C ARG A 662 6.90 4.07 14.56
N SER A 663 5.98 4.56 15.39
CA SER A 663 5.88 5.97 15.79
C SER A 663 7.12 6.43 16.55
N CYS A 664 7.60 5.62 17.50
CA CYS A 664 8.85 5.88 18.22
C CYS A 664 10.05 5.98 17.28
N PHE A 665 10.14 5.08 16.29
CA PHE A 665 11.23 5.10 15.32
C PHE A 665 11.17 6.31 14.39
N GLY A 666 9.98 6.69 13.91
CA GLY A 666 9.77 7.89 13.12
C GLY A 666 10.25 9.17 13.85
N ASN A 667 9.90 9.30 15.13
CA ASN A 667 10.34 10.41 15.97
C ASN A 667 11.86 10.37 16.24
N LEU A 668 12.45 9.21 16.52
CA LEU A 668 13.90 9.05 16.67
C LEU A 668 14.65 9.52 15.42
N ARG A 669 14.18 9.09 14.25
CA ARG A 669 14.73 9.50 12.96
C ARG A 669 14.63 11.01 12.75
N SER A 670 13.46 11.58 12.97
CA SER A 670 13.24 13.03 12.81
C SER A 670 14.12 13.83 13.79
N TYR A 671 14.17 13.42 15.06
CA TYR A 671 15.04 14.04 16.06
C TYR A 671 16.52 14.03 15.63
N GLY A 672 17.01 12.90 15.12
CA GLY A 672 18.39 12.77 14.69
C GLY A 672 18.70 13.44 13.34
N THR A 673 17.75 13.51 12.43
CA THR A 673 17.89 14.13 11.11
C THR A 673 17.96 15.66 11.21
N TYR A 674 17.04 16.26 11.96
CA TYR A 674 16.94 17.72 12.07
C TYR A 674 17.71 18.28 13.27
N GLY A 675 18.14 17.42 14.18
CA GLY A 675 18.77 17.82 15.45
C GLY A 675 17.76 18.35 16.47
N LYS A 676 18.10 18.24 17.75
CA LYS A 676 17.22 18.55 18.89
C LYS A 676 16.61 19.96 18.82
N LYS A 677 17.37 20.97 18.38
CA LYS A 677 16.92 22.37 18.36
C LYS A 677 15.81 22.56 17.31
N ASN A 678 16.05 22.11 16.09
CA ASN A 678 15.09 22.26 14.99
C ASN A 678 13.86 21.38 15.21
N PHE A 679 14.05 20.14 15.63
CA PHE A 679 12.95 19.22 15.92
C PHE A 679 11.97 19.77 16.97
N ARG A 680 12.51 20.41 18.04
CA ARG A 680 11.66 21.07 19.04
C ARG A 680 10.85 22.26 18.50
N ARG A 681 11.27 22.89 17.44
CA ARG A 681 10.53 23.99 16.80
C ARG A 681 9.34 23.47 15.98
N MET A 682 9.39 22.22 15.52
CA MET A 682 8.38 21.60 14.68
C MET A 682 7.19 21.01 15.48
N VAL A 683 7.30 20.93 16.79
CA VAL A 683 6.34 20.24 17.63
C VAL A 683 5.85 21.16 18.76
N LEU A 684 4.52 21.20 18.98
CA LEU A 684 3.92 21.85 20.13
C LEU A 684 3.96 20.93 21.35
N THR A 685 4.49 21.43 22.47
CA THR A 685 4.39 20.74 23.75
C THR A 685 2.98 20.90 24.36
N PRO A 686 2.53 19.98 25.25
CA PRO A 686 1.26 20.08 25.94
C PRO A 686 1.08 21.45 26.63
N LYS A 687 2.14 21.99 27.25
CA LYS A 687 2.12 23.30 27.88
C LYS A 687 1.90 24.45 26.89
N GLN A 688 2.42 24.34 25.67
CA GLN A 688 2.19 25.34 24.63
C GLN A 688 0.76 25.23 24.10
N MET A 689 0.28 24.01 23.79
CA MET A 689 -1.10 23.79 23.36
C MET A 689 -2.12 24.31 24.38
N LYS A 690 -1.96 24.00 25.67
CA LYS A 690 -2.83 24.49 26.73
C LYS A 690 -2.76 26.01 26.99
N LYS A 691 -1.72 26.72 26.48
CA LYS A 691 -1.60 28.17 26.55
C LYS A 691 -2.22 28.92 25.37
N LEU A 692 -2.43 28.21 24.27
CA LEU A 692 -3.16 28.74 23.14
C LEU A 692 -4.66 28.68 23.44
N SER A 693 -5.46 29.30 22.60
CA SER A 693 -6.92 29.17 22.59
C SER A 693 -7.39 28.89 21.18
N GLY A 694 -8.60 28.37 21.06
CA GLY A 694 -9.20 28.11 19.76
C GLY A 694 -9.22 29.36 18.85
N GLU A 695 -9.56 30.49 19.41
CA GLU A 695 -9.54 31.79 18.69
C GLU A 695 -8.14 32.14 18.17
N LYS A 696 -7.09 31.96 18.98
CA LYS A 696 -5.72 32.27 18.58
C LYS A 696 -5.23 31.38 17.43
N VAL A 697 -5.51 30.09 17.47
CA VAL A 697 -5.04 29.20 16.42
C VAL A 697 -5.77 29.44 15.10
N LEU A 698 -7.09 29.70 15.13
CA LEU A 698 -7.84 30.05 13.94
C LEU A 698 -7.48 31.45 13.40
N THR A 699 -7.21 32.41 14.27
CA THR A 699 -6.71 33.72 13.84
C THR A 699 -5.39 33.57 13.07
N ARG A 700 -4.44 32.78 13.59
CA ARG A 700 -3.18 32.49 12.88
C ARG A 700 -3.37 31.84 11.53
N LEU A 701 -4.32 30.90 11.42
CA LEU A 701 -4.65 30.27 10.14
C LEU A 701 -5.21 31.30 9.14
N ARG A 702 -6.13 32.18 9.59
CA ARG A 702 -6.72 33.21 8.76
C ARG A 702 -5.75 34.32 8.36
N GLU A 703 -4.81 34.67 9.22
CA GLU A 703 -3.73 35.61 8.91
C GLU A 703 -2.83 35.15 7.76
N LEU A 704 -2.88 33.87 7.38
CA LEU A 704 -2.15 33.36 6.20
C LEU A 704 -2.87 33.65 4.88
N ILE A 705 -4.20 33.82 4.88
CA ILE A 705 -5.01 33.93 3.67
C ILE A 705 -4.53 35.04 2.74
N PRO A 706 -4.14 36.25 3.20
CA PRO A 706 -3.56 37.28 2.34
C PRO A 706 -2.31 36.83 1.60
N GLY A 707 -1.56 35.88 2.14
CA GLY A 707 -0.35 35.29 1.52
C GLY A 707 -0.62 34.09 0.60
N MET A 708 -1.85 33.81 0.28
CA MET A 708 -2.21 32.79 -0.71
C MET A 708 -1.53 33.07 -2.04
N CYS A 709 -0.70 32.16 -2.52
CA CYS A 709 0.14 32.39 -3.69
C CYS A 709 -0.34 31.66 -4.93
N ARG A 710 -1.04 30.52 -4.76
CA ARG A 710 -1.39 29.63 -5.87
C ARG A 710 -2.79 29.04 -5.71
N VAL A 711 -3.46 28.93 -6.84
CA VAL A 711 -4.72 28.19 -6.99
C VAL A 711 -4.51 27.13 -8.05
N THR A 712 -4.92 25.91 -7.79
CA THR A 712 -4.88 24.82 -8.77
C THR A 712 -6.29 24.32 -9.04
N TYR A 713 -6.58 24.01 -10.29
CA TYR A 713 -7.88 23.47 -10.69
C TYR A 713 -7.74 22.38 -11.74
N TYR A 714 -8.41 21.27 -11.49
CA TYR A 714 -8.72 20.23 -12.45
C TYR A 714 -10.25 20.02 -12.46
N GLY A 715 -10.91 20.19 -13.59
CA GLY A 715 -12.38 20.04 -13.67
C GLY A 715 -12.95 20.42 -15.03
N PRO A 716 -14.25 20.17 -15.26
CA PRO A 716 -14.90 20.40 -16.56
C PRO A 716 -15.06 21.89 -16.93
N MET A 717 -15.12 22.80 -15.94
CA MET A 717 -15.35 24.22 -16.17
C MET A 717 -14.25 24.83 -17.04
N ARG A 718 -14.61 25.65 -18.01
CA ARG A 718 -13.61 26.33 -18.85
C ARG A 718 -12.83 27.37 -18.06
N GLU A 719 -11.56 27.56 -18.39
CA GLU A 719 -10.67 28.46 -17.65
C GLU A 719 -11.22 29.89 -17.52
N GLY A 720 -11.77 30.47 -18.60
CA GLY A 720 -12.34 31.81 -18.56
C GLY A 720 -13.51 31.95 -17.60
N GLU A 721 -14.37 30.95 -17.55
CA GLU A 721 -15.52 30.87 -16.63
C GLU A 721 -15.02 30.68 -15.17
N LEU A 722 -14.05 29.77 -14.94
CA LEU A 722 -13.42 29.60 -13.64
C LEU A 722 -12.82 30.91 -13.14
N LYS A 723 -12.04 31.58 -13.97
CA LYS A 723 -11.44 32.88 -13.62
C LYS A 723 -12.49 33.92 -13.29
N GLN A 724 -13.60 33.97 -14.03
CA GLN A 724 -14.71 34.86 -13.73
C GLN A 724 -15.29 34.53 -12.34
N VAL A 725 -15.61 33.26 -12.06
CA VAL A 725 -16.16 32.86 -10.77
C VAL A 725 -15.16 33.18 -9.63
N LEU A 726 -13.93 32.81 -9.75
CA LEU A 726 -12.89 33.04 -8.73
C LEU A 726 -12.69 34.54 -8.49
N ASN A 727 -12.57 35.37 -9.54
CA ASN A 727 -12.33 36.80 -9.38
C ASN A 727 -13.54 37.59 -8.87
N THR A 728 -14.77 37.12 -9.08
CA THR A 728 -15.97 37.92 -8.73
C THR A 728 -16.75 37.35 -7.56
N GLN A 729 -16.59 36.05 -7.24
CA GLN A 729 -17.41 35.38 -6.24
C GLN A 729 -16.56 34.81 -5.07
N SER A 730 -15.30 34.49 -5.30
CA SER A 730 -14.45 33.90 -4.24
C SER A 730 -14.00 34.94 -3.24
N LYS A 731 -14.40 34.75 -1.97
CA LYS A 731 -13.98 35.58 -0.84
C LYS A 731 -12.53 35.29 -0.43
N LEU A 732 -12.04 34.05 -0.63
CA LEU A 732 -10.64 33.69 -0.36
C LEU A 732 -9.74 34.40 -1.38
N VAL A 733 -10.06 34.35 -2.67
CA VAL A 733 -9.30 35.06 -3.71
C VAL A 733 -9.33 36.57 -3.46
N ALA A 734 -10.47 37.15 -3.08
CA ALA A 734 -10.60 38.57 -2.81
C ALA A 734 -9.70 39.05 -1.64
N GLN A 735 -9.40 38.21 -0.69
CA GLN A 735 -8.52 38.51 0.45
C GLN A 735 -7.04 38.27 0.16
N GLY A 736 -6.71 37.48 -0.87
CA GLY A 736 -5.34 37.25 -1.29
C GLY A 736 -4.68 38.49 -1.86
N SER A 737 -3.37 38.65 -1.62
CA SER A 737 -2.60 39.77 -2.14
C SER A 737 -1.24 39.31 -2.65
N ARG A 738 -0.88 39.69 -3.87
CA ARG A 738 0.43 39.44 -4.44
C ARG A 738 1.58 40.03 -3.60
N ASP A 739 1.32 41.10 -2.90
CA ASP A 739 2.33 41.82 -2.11
C ASP A 739 2.53 41.21 -0.72
N ALA A 740 1.64 40.30 -0.29
CA ALA A 740 1.78 39.59 0.97
C ALA A 740 2.74 38.40 0.77
N GLN A 741 4.05 38.65 0.71
CA GLN A 741 5.06 37.61 0.64
C GLN A 741 5.18 36.90 1.98
N ILE A 742 4.69 35.67 2.05
CA ILE A 742 5.00 34.76 3.13
C ILE A 742 6.27 33.99 2.73
N HIS A 743 7.43 34.44 3.24
CA HIS A 743 8.68 33.71 3.06
C HIS A 743 8.72 32.56 4.05
N SER A 744 8.63 31.33 3.54
CA SER A 744 8.83 30.13 4.33
C SER A 744 10.30 29.72 4.32
N GLU A 745 11.00 29.97 5.44
CA GLU A 745 12.32 29.37 5.64
C GLU A 745 12.14 27.86 5.89
N ARG A 746 12.59 27.04 4.93
CA ARG A 746 12.53 25.58 5.06
C ARG A 746 13.57 25.10 6.06
N ILE A 747 13.15 24.29 7.03
CA ILE A 747 14.10 23.71 8.01
C ILE A 747 14.85 22.59 7.31
N GLN A 748 16.18 22.75 7.18
CA GLN A 748 17.05 21.80 6.53
C GLN A 748 17.54 20.71 7.50
N PRO A 749 17.69 19.45 7.03
CA PRO A 749 18.38 18.41 7.76
C PRO A 749 19.82 18.79 8.11
N GLU A 750 20.29 18.34 9.27
CA GLU A 750 21.68 18.63 9.68
C GLU A 750 22.70 17.84 8.84
N VAL A 751 23.82 18.49 8.48
CA VAL A 751 24.95 17.84 7.83
C VAL A 751 25.66 16.90 8.80
N VAL A 752 25.94 15.67 8.36
CA VAL A 752 26.60 14.62 9.14
C VAL A 752 28.11 14.71 8.96
N LYS A 753 28.80 15.32 9.91
CA LYS A 753 30.26 15.53 9.87
C LYS A 753 31.07 14.40 10.49
N LYS A 754 30.43 13.59 11.34
CA LYS A 754 31.05 12.45 12.05
C LYS A 754 30.01 11.38 12.29
N SER A 755 30.45 10.14 12.41
CA SER A 755 29.54 9.03 12.74
C SER A 755 29.08 9.10 14.19
N GLU A 756 27.77 8.96 14.38
CA GLU A 756 27.09 8.97 15.67
C GLU A 756 26.05 7.83 15.71
N VAL A 757 25.88 7.26 16.87
CA VAL A 757 24.92 6.18 17.12
C VAL A 757 23.87 6.66 18.10
N TYR A 758 22.59 6.70 17.66
CA TYR A 758 21.45 7.05 18.48
C TYR A 758 20.67 5.79 18.80
N ILE A 759 20.46 5.51 20.07
CA ILE A 759 19.72 4.36 20.55
C ILE A 759 18.56 4.86 21.40
N ALA A 760 17.34 4.45 21.05
CA ALA A 760 16.18 4.56 21.92
C ALA A 760 15.72 3.13 22.27
N PRO A 761 15.84 2.72 23.56
CA PRO A 761 15.41 1.38 23.98
C PRO A 761 13.91 1.22 23.81
N PHE A 762 13.51 0.11 23.18
CA PHE A 762 12.13 -0.32 23.03
C PHE A 762 12.05 -1.83 23.21
N ASP A 763 11.10 -2.29 23.98
CA ASP A 763 10.96 -3.72 24.26
C ASP A 763 10.23 -4.40 23.09
N ALA A 764 10.98 -4.87 22.10
CA ALA A 764 10.52 -5.59 20.93
C ALA A 764 11.51 -6.67 20.49
N ASN A 765 11.00 -7.71 19.81
CA ASN A 765 11.82 -8.80 19.25
C ASN A 765 12.62 -8.36 18.03
N THR A 766 12.24 -7.24 17.41
CA THR A 766 12.88 -6.68 16.22
C THR A 766 13.53 -5.33 16.52
N THR A 767 14.66 -5.08 15.87
CA THR A 767 15.29 -3.77 15.83
C THR A 767 14.96 -3.06 14.52
N TYR A 768 14.50 -1.82 14.63
CA TYR A 768 14.40 -0.89 13.52
C TYR A 768 15.71 -0.11 13.41
N TYR A 769 16.30 -0.12 12.24
CA TYR A 769 17.58 0.52 11.96
C TYR A 769 17.46 1.45 10.75
N VAL A 770 18.05 2.65 10.87
CA VAL A 770 18.37 3.54 9.74
C VAL A 770 19.80 4.05 9.90
N GLY A 771 20.60 3.92 8.83
CA GLY A 771 21.80 4.73 8.62
C GLY A 771 21.44 5.93 7.74
N TYR A 772 21.54 7.10 8.30
CA TYR A 772 21.22 8.37 7.62
C TYR A 772 22.49 9.17 7.39
N ALA A 773 22.64 9.73 6.21
CA ALA A 773 23.73 10.63 5.87
C ALA A 773 23.28 11.81 5.01
N ASN A 774 23.58 13.01 5.47
CA ASN A 774 23.57 14.24 4.69
C ASN A 774 25.01 14.78 4.73
N TRP A 775 25.72 14.66 3.62
CA TRP A 775 27.14 15.06 3.55
C TRP A 775 27.33 16.51 3.08
N GLY A 776 26.23 17.26 2.91
CA GLY A 776 26.23 18.63 2.41
C GLY A 776 26.32 18.70 0.89
N GLU A 777 26.03 17.60 0.20
CA GLU A 777 25.98 17.56 -1.26
C GLU A 777 24.67 18.18 -1.74
N VAL A 778 24.76 19.36 -2.33
CA VAL A 778 23.59 20.10 -2.83
C VAL A 778 23.05 19.43 -4.08
N TYR A 779 21.72 19.30 -4.15
CA TYR A 779 21.05 18.79 -5.35
C TYR A 779 21.39 19.61 -6.59
N THR A 780 21.70 18.93 -7.69
CA THR A 780 21.88 19.52 -9.00
C THR A 780 21.11 18.74 -10.07
N PRO A 781 20.44 19.40 -11.03
CA PRO A 781 19.69 18.74 -12.10
C PRO A 781 20.53 17.73 -12.91
N LYS A 782 21.80 18.02 -13.15
CA LYS A 782 22.70 17.16 -13.94
C LYS A 782 22.97 15.77 -13.32
N ASP A 783 22.72 15.61 -12.01
CA ASP A 783 22.99 14.35 -11.31
C ASP A 783 21.76 13.43 -11.30
N GLU A 784 20.58 13.90 -11.78
CA GLU A 784 19.32 13.14 -11.75
C GLU A 784 19.43 11.78 -12.45
N ALA A 785 20.01 11.76 -13.65
CA ALA A 785 20.08 10.53 -14.45
C ALA A 785 20.94 9.45 -13.78
N ILE A 786 22.14 9.83 -13.30
CA ILE A 786 23.05 8.87 -12.67
C ILE A 786 22.53 8.40 -11.31
N ILE A 787 21.91 9.29 -10.52
CA ILE A 787 21.33 8.91 -9.22
C ILE A 787 20.16 7.94 -9.40
N ARG A 788 19.29 8.18 -10.38
CA ARG A 788 18.17 7.28 -10.67
C ARG A 788 18.63 5.92 -11.14
N LEU A 789 19.62 5.89 -12.03
CA LEU A 789 20.18 4.62 -12.52
C LEU A 789 20.93 3.88 -11.41
N TYR A 790 21.68 4.59 -10.56
CA TYR A 790 22.30 4.02 -9.36
C TYR A 790 21.26 3.38 -8.43
N ASN A 791 20.19 4.11 -8.11
CA ASN A 791 19.14 3.60 -7.24
C ASN A 791 18.45 2.39 -7.85
N GLU A 792 18.12 2.41 -9.14
CA GLU A 792 17.49 1.27 -9.84
C GLU A 792 18.38 0.02 -9.81
N TYR A 793 19.69 0.18 -10.02
CA TYR A 793 20.66 -0.90 -9.97
C TYR A 793 20.89 -1.41 -8.55
N PHE A 794 20.99 -0.49 -7.57
CA PHE A 794 21.39 -0.84 -6.20
C PHE A 794 20.23 -1.32 -5.34
N ASP A 795 19.03 -0.71 -5.46
CA ASP A 795 17.86 -0.96 -4.58
C ASP A 795 16.49 -0.92 -5.29
N GLY A 796 16.44 -0.94 -6.61
CA GLY A 796 15.21 -0.66 -7.36
C GLY A 796 14.18 -1.80 -7.40
N SER A 797 14.59 -3.06 -7.18
CA SER A 797 13.72 -4.23 -7.31
C SER A 797 14.20 -5.41 -6.47
N MET A 798 13.46 -6.51 -6.46
CA MET A 798 13.92 -7.77 -5.84
C MET A 798 15.19 -8.34 -6.53
N GLY A 799 15.47 -7.94 -7.76
CA GLY A 799 16.72 -8.26 -8.47
C GLY A 799 17.91 -7.36 -8.10
N SER A 800 17.72 -6.31 -7.31
CA SER A 800 18.75 -5.33 -6.93
C SER A 800 19.80 -5.88 -5.96
N ILE A 801 20.92 -5.18 -5.85
CA ILE A 801 22.05 -5.57 -5.00
C ILE A 801 21.62 -5.73 -3.52
N VAL A 802 20.90 -4.75 -3.00
CA VAL A 802 20.49 -4.72 -1.58
C VAL A 802 19.58 -5.91 -1.27
N PHE A 803 18.56 -6.15 -2.07
CA PHE A 803 17.63 -7.23 -1.85
C PHE A 803 18.32 -8.60 -1.92
N GLN A 804 19.14 -8.79 -2.96
CA GLN A 804 19.86 -10.04 -3.13
C GLN A 804 20.84 -10.35 -1.99
N GLU A 805 21.59 -9.35 -1.51
CA GLU A 805 22.58 -9.55 -0.45
C GLU A 805 21.96 -9.69 0.94
N MET A 806 20.91 -8.91 1.22
CA MET A 806 20.31 -8.86 2.55
C MET A 806 19.30 -9.98 2.78
N ARG A 807 18.42 -10.24 1.81
CA ARG A 807 17.34 -11.21 1.94
C ARG A 807 17.70 -12.56 1.32
N GLU A 808 18.00 -12.62 0.03
CA GLU A 808 18.16 -13.89 -0.67
C GLU A 808 19.40 -14.66 -0.27
N ALA A 809 20.55 -13.99 -0.20
CA ALA A 809 21.81 -14.66 0.10
C ALA A 809 21.95 -15.03 1.57
N ARG A 810 21.41 -14.21 2.49
CA ARG A 810 21.72 -14.32 3.93
C ARG A 810 20.49 -14.43 4.82
N ALA A 811 19.30 -14.27 4.30
CA ALA A 811 18.04 -14.26 5.06
C ALA A 811 18.11 -13.40 6.34
N LEU A 812 18.67 -12.19 6.22
CA LEU A 812 18.89 -11.29 7.34
C LEU A 812 17.63 -10.51 7.75
N CYS A 813 16.74 -10.28 6.81
CA CYS A 813 15.56 -9.42 7.03
C CYS A 813 14.45 -9.71 6.02
N TYR A 814 13.25 -9.28 6.35
CA TYR A 814 12.14 -9.22 5.39
C TYR A 814 12.22 -7.96 4.50
N THR A 815 12.54 -6.81 5.12
CA THR A 815 12.61 -5.52 4.42
C THR A 815 13.96 -4.85 4.63
N SER A 816 14.60 -4.44 3.55
CA SER A 816 15.82 -3.64 3.53
C SER A 816 15.78 -2.63 2.39
N ALA A 817 16.49 -1.52 2.56
CA ALA A 817 16.67 -0.51 1.51
C ALA A 817 18.01 0.21 1.66
N ALA A 818 18.60 0.64 0.55
CA ALA A 818 19.74 1.55 0.53
C ALA A 818 19.75 2.40 -0.74
N TYR A 819 19.50 3.68 -0.60
CA TYR A 819 19.32 4.56 -1.76
C TYR A 819 19.83 5.98 -1.52
N TYR A 820 20.15 6.64 -2.61
CA TYR A 820 20.50 8.05 -2.64
C TYR A 820 19.23 8.89 -2.81
N SER A 821 18.83 9.62 -1.77
CA SER A 821 17.63 10.44 -1.74
C SER A 821 17.93 11.85 -2.23
N MET A 822 17.39 12.19 -3.38
CA MET A 822 17.52 13.54 -3.94
C MET A 822 16.62 14.52 -3.21
N ALA A 823 17.10 15.74 -3.01
CA ALA A 823 16.32 16.82 -2.44
C ALA A 823 15.15 17.20 -3.36
N GLY A 824 14.06 17.64 -2.75
CA GLY A 824 12.84 18.07 -3.44
C GLY A 824 12.96 19.46 -4.08
N HIS A 825 13.94 20.27 -3.66
CA HIS A 825 14.08 21.65 -4.10
C HIS A 825 15.53 21.99 -4.44
N LYS A 826 15.68 22.86 -5.43
CA LYS A 826 16.97 23.42 -5.80
C LYS A 826 17.64 24.11 -4.61
N GLY A 827 18.91 23.81 -4.37
CA GLY A 827 19.70 24.39 -3.28
C GLY A 827 19.61 23.63 -1.96
N GLU A 828 18.76 22.61 -1.84
CA GLU A 828 18.73 21.71 -0.68
C GLU A 828 19.73 20.55 -0.86
N ASN A 829 20.10 19.92 0.26
CA ASN A 829 21.06 18.82 0.25
C ASN A 829 20.39 17.49 -0.02
N ASN A 830 21.05 16.65 -0.82
CA ASN A 830 20.75 15.25 -0.95
C ASN A 830 21.09 14.49 0.34
N SER A 831 20.58 13.29 0.49
CA SER A 831 20.91 12.39 1.59
C SER A 831 21.04 10.94 1.11
N TYR A 832 21.71 10.12 1.89
CA TYR A 832 21.79 8.69 1.66
C TYR A 832 21.17 7.95 2.84
N ILE A 833 20.40 6.92 2.55
CA ILE A 833 19.63 6.18 3.55
C ILE A 833 19.91 4.69 3.39
N THR A 834 20.24 4.02 4.51
CA THR A 834 20.17 2.56 4.64
C THR A 834 19.11 2.24 5.69
N TYR A 835 18.26 1.26 5.42
CA TYR A 835 17.13 0.90 6.27
C TYR A 835 16.97 -0.61 6.38
N ILE A 836 16.62 -1.08 7.56
CA ILE A 836 16.28 -2.49 7.79
C ILE A 836 15.38 -2.66 9.03
N ILE A 837 14.50 -3.65 8.96
CA ILE A 837 13.83 -4.25 10.13
C ILE A 837 14.34 -5.67 10.23
N THR A 838 14.96 -6.00 11.36
CA THR A 838 15.58 -7.32 11.58
C THR A 838 15.44 -7.79 13.03
N GLN A 839 15.65 -9.06 13.29
CA GLN A 839 15.77 -9.56 14.66
C GLN A 839 17.00 -8.95 15.36
N ASN A 840 16.90 -8.78 16.68
CA ASN A 840 17.94 -8.12 17.47
C ASN A 840 19.33 -8.78 17.31
N ASP A 841 19.39 -10.11 17.21
CA ASP A 841 20.62 -10.89 17.08
C ASP A 841 21.26 -10.84 15.67
N LYS A 842 20.48 -10.55 14.62
CA LYS A 842 20.98 -10.40 13.24
C LYS A 842 21.54 -9.02 12.92
N LEU A 843 21.31 -8.02 13.78
CA LEU A 843 21.65 -6.62 13.52
C LEU A 843 23.10 -6.39 13.12
N LYS A 844 24.05 -7.09 13.76
CA LYS A 844 25.48 -6.99 13.44
C LYS A 844 25.77 -7.42 12.01
N ASP A 845 25.23 -8.56 11.59
CA ASP A 845 25.44 -9.11 10.27
C ASP A 845 24.80 -8.25 9.18
N CYS A 846 23.62 -7.66 9.48
CA CYS A 846 22.99 -6.68 8.61
C CYS A 846 23.88 -5.46 8.37
N MET A 847 24.41 -4.88 9.42
CA MET A 847 25.29 -3.70 9.32
C MET A 847 26.59 -4.00 8.57
N LEU A 848 27.20 -5.17 8.82
CA LEU A 848 28.40 -5.61 8.11
C LEU A 848 28.12 -5.82 6.62
N THR A 849 26.95 -6.33 6.28
CA THR A 849 26.54 -6.51 4.89
C THR A 849 26.33 -5.16 4.21
N PHE A 850 25.64 -4.19 4.85
CA PHE A 850 25.54 -2.82 4.33
C PHE A 850 26.90 -2.18 4.14
N ASP A 851 27.82 -2.29 5.11
CA ASP A 851 29.19 -1.78 4.98
C ASP A 851 29.89 -2.37 3.74
N SER A 852 29.74 -3.68 3.54
CA SER A 852 30.35 -4.37 2.40
C SER A 852 29.81 -3.85 1.08
N ILE A 853 28.49 -3.84 0.89
CA ILE A 853 27.87 -3.47 -0.40
C ILE A 853 27.93 -1.96 -0.68
N CYS A 854 27.87 -1.10 0.36
CA CYS A 854 28.02 0.33 0.20
C CYS A 854 29.47 0.76 -0.06
N ASN A 855 30.48 0.03 0.45
CA ASN A 855 31.88 0.34 0.19
C ASN A 855 32.42 -0.37 -1.05
N PHE A 856 31.98 -1.58 -1.32
CA PHE A 856 32.44 -2.45 -2.39
C PHE A 856 31.23 -2.97 -3.19
N MET A 857 30.58 -2.05 -3.92
CA MET A 857 29.40 -2.39 -4.71
C MET A 857 29.69 -3.58 -5.64
N PRO A 858 28.91 -4.68 -5.53
CA PRO A 858 29.01 -5.78 -6.47
C PRO A 858 28.74 -5.33 -7.90
N MET A 859 29.55 -5.78 -8.85
CA MET A 859 29.48 -5.43 -10.26
C MET A 859 28.82 -6.57 -11.04
N SER A 860 27.82 -6.26 -11.84
CA SER A 860 27.18 -7.17 -12.78
C SER A 860 26.68 -6.43 -14.01
N GLN A 861 27.23 -6.71 -15.16
CA GLN A 861 26.79 -6.12 -16.41
C GLN A 861 25.34 -6.53 -16.74
N ALA A 862 24.98 -7.78 -16.48
CA ALA A 862 23.62 -8.27 -16.71
C ALA A 862 22.58 -7.53 -15.87
N ALA A 863 22.84 -7.34 -14.58
CA ALA A 863 21.95 -6.60 -13.66
C ALA A 863 21.90 -5.09 -14.02
N PHE A 864 23.01 -4.52 -14.47
CA PHE A 864 23.05 -3.12 -14.92
C PHE A 864 22.19 -2.89 -16.16
N GLU A 865 22.32 -3.71 -17.20
CA GLU A 865 21.51 -3.59 -18.42
C GLU A 865 20.00 -3.74 -18.11
N GLN A 866 19.68 -4.59 -17.17
CA GLN A 866 18.32 -4.77 -16.68
C GLN A 866 17.78 -3.51 -16.00
N ALA A 867 18.53 -2.95 -15.03
CA ALA A 867 18.16 -1.72 -14.33
C ALA A 867 18.01 -0.55 -15.32
N LYS A 868 18.93 -0.43 -16.27
CA LYS A 868 18.90 0.56 -17.33
C LYS A 868 17.65 0.41 -18.21
N SER A 869 17.33 -0.81 -18.65
CA SER A 869 16.13 -1.11 -19.42
C SER A 869 14.86 -0.79 -18.63
N SER A 870 14.78 -1.19 -17.37
CA SER A 870 13.65 -0.91 -16.47
C SER A 870 13.40 0.61 -16.35
N LEU A 871 14.44 1.39 -16.08
CA LEU A 871 14.34 2.84 -15.97
C LEU A 871 13.86 3.49 -17.28
N LEU A 872 14.43 3.10 -18.43
CA LEU A 872 14.02 3.63 -19.74
C LEU A 872 12.56 3.32 -20.04
N LYS A 873 12.12 2.08 -19.84
CA LYS A 873 10.72 1.66 -20.05
C LYS A 873 9.76 2.37 -19.10
N SER A 874 10.17 2.64 -17.87
CA SER A 874 9.35 3.41 -16.92
C SER A 874 9.08 4.83 -17.43
N ILE A 875 10.03 5.43 -18.15
CA ILE A 875 9.86 6.75 -18.78
C ILE A 875 9.01 6.64 -20.06
N GLU A 876 9.23 5.61 -20.88
CA GLU A 876 8.48 5.39 -22.12
C GLU A 876 6.98 5.21 -21.90
N LYS A 877 6.58 4.53 -20.82
CA LYS A 877 5.17 4.34 -20.47
C LYS A 877 4.52 5.51 -19.73
N ARG A 878 5.32 6.49 -19.27
CA ARG A 878 4.80 7.65 -18.51
C ARG A 878 3.84 8.47 -19.34
N ARG A 879 2.71 8.84 -18.73
CA ARG A 879 1.73 9.79 -19.30
C ARG A 879 1.29 10.75 -18.21
N TYR A 880 1.03 11.97 -18.61
CA TYR A 880 0.52 13.02 -17.75
C TYR A 880 -0.99 13.15 -17.97
N VAL A 881 -1.75 12.58 -17.07
CA VAL A 881 -3.19 12.44 -17.18
C VAL A 881 -3.90 13.18 -16.05
N ARG A 882 -5.09 13.67 -16.28
CA ARG A 882 -5.97 14.32 -15.29
C ARG A 882 -5.28 15.52 -14.61
N SER A 883 -5.22 15.55 -13.27
CA SER A 883 -4.54 16.63 -12.50
C SER A 883 -3.01 16.49 -12.45
N SER A 884 -2.45 15.35 -12.91
CA SER A 884 -1.00 15.08 -12.81
C SER A 884 -0.07 16.08 -13.52
N PRO A 885 -0.46 16.78 -14.62
CA PRO A 885 0.35 17.85 -15.20
C PRO A 885 0.69 18.95 -14.19
N ILE A 886 -0.27 19.34 -13.34
CA ILE A 886 -0.09 20.38 -12.31
C ILE A 886 0.98 19.96 -11.29
N GLY A 887 0.79 18.79 -10.68
CA GLY A 887 1.73 18.28 -9.67
C GLY A 887 3.14 18.05 -10.23
N SER A 888 3.25 17.53 -11.46
CA SER A 888 4.53 17.32 -12.14
C SER A 888 5.22 18.63 -12.46
N TYR A 889 4.52 19.61 -12.99
CA TYR A 889 5.05 20.96 -13.24
C TYR A 889 5.60 21.59 -11.96
N LEU A 890 4.84 21.54 -10.85
CA LEU A 890 5.29 22.07 -9.57
C LEU A 890 6.56 21.37 -9.08
N GLY A 891 6.61 20.05 -9.12
CA GLY A 891 7.77 19.27 -8.70
C GLY A 891 9.01 19.53 -9.57
N PHE A 892 8.86 19.74 -10.88
CA PHE A 892 9.98 20.07 -11.76
C PHE A 892 10.48 21.48 -11.50
N ARG A 893 9.56 22.45 -11.38
CA ARG A 893 9.87 23.84 -11.04
C ARG A 893 10.64 23.98 -9.72
N ASP A 894 10.19 23.29 -8.69
CA ASP A 894 10.79 23.33 -7.36
C ASP A 894 12.23 22.80 -7.35
N LYS A 895 12.51 21.82 -8.20
CA LYS A 895 13.84 21.28 -8.45
C LYS A 895 14.69 22.19 -9.39
N GLY A 896 14.09 23.23 -9.97
CA GLY A 896 14.78 24.19 -10.84
C GLY A 896 14.82 23.80 -12.31
N TRP A 897 13.89 22.94 -12.77
CA TRP A 897 13.71 22.59 -14.17
C TRP A 897 12.67 23.52 -14.83
N ASP A 898 12.93 23.92 -16.05
CA ASP A 898 12.05 24.71 -16.90
C ASP A 898 11.30 23.88 -17.96
N HIS A 899 11.54 22.58 -17.97
CA HIS A 899 10.91 21.57 -18.83
C HIS A 899 10.78 20.25 -18.08
N ASP A 900 10.22 19.23 -18.74
CA ASP A 900 10.11 17.88 -18.17
C ASP A 900 11.50 17.26 -17.98
N LEU A 901 11.89 17.04 -16.75
CA LEU A 901 13.21 16.47 -16.41
C LEU A 901 13.43 15.05 -17.01
N PHE A 902 12.36 14.32 -17.34
CA PHE A 902 12.48 12.98 -17.90
C PHE A 902 12.98 12.97 -19.36
N GLU A 903 12.89 14.10 -20.06
CA GLU A 903 13.51 14.26 -21.38
C GLU A 903 15.03 14.12 -21.30
N ASP A 904 15.66 14.86 -20.38
CA ASP A 904 17.10 14.81 -20.16
C ASP A 904 17.54 13.46 -19.58
N ILE A 905 16.80 12.94 -18.58
CA ILE A 905 17.09 11.64 -17.97
C ILE A 905 17.09 10.54 -19.01
N TYR A 906 16.07 10.49 -19.87
CA TYR A 906 15.96 9.47 -20.91
C TYR A 906 17.12 9.52 -21.90
N ARG A 907 17.54 10.72 -22.30
CA ARG A 907 18.69 10.94 -23.18
C ARG A 907 19.99 10.51 -22.51
N GLU A 908 20.22 10.89 -21.26
CA GLU A 908 21.46 10.65 -20.54
C GLU A 908 21.62 9.20 -20.12
N VAL A 909 20.58 8.56 -19.58
CA VAL A 909 20.60 7.15 -19.16
C VAL A 909 21.04 6.23 -20.30
N LYS A 910 20.67 6.50 -21.54
CA LYS A 910 21.09 5.71 -22.71
C LYS A 910 22.62 5.63 -22.86
N ASN A 911 23.33 6.64 -22.41
CA ASN A 911 24.79 6.74 -22.57
C ASN A 911 25.54 6.30 -21.31
N LEU A 912 24.89 6.18 -20.15
CA LEU A 912 25.54 5.77 -18.90
C LEU A 912 25.97 4.30 -18.96
N THR A 913 27.13 4.03 -18.34
CA THR A 913 27.75 2.70 -18.25
C THR A 913 27.77 2.21 -16.79
N LEU A 914 28.10 0.94 -16.59
CA LEU A 914 28.27 0.36 -15.25
C LEU A 914 29.45 1.02 -14.51
N GLU A 915 30.49 1.42 -15.25
CA GLU A 915 31.64 2.15 -14.73
C GLU A 915 31.26 3.53 -14.19
N ASP A 916 30.31 4.23 -14.84
CA ASP A 916 29.77 5.50 -14.35
C ASP A 916 29.04 5.33 -13.03
N VAL A 917 28.21 4.27 -12.92
CA VAL A 917 27.50 3.93 -11.67
C VAL A 917 28.49 3.55 -10.56
N GLN A 918 29.56 2.81 -10.89
CA GLN A 918 30.63 2.50 -9.94
C GLN A 918 31.40 3.75 -9.50
N ALA A 919 31.70 4.65 -10.43
CA ALA A 919 32.37 5.91 -10.15
C ALA A 919 31.52 6.78 -9.21
N PHE A 920 30.21 6.88 -9.49
CA PHE A 920 29.25 7.58 -8.64
C PHE A 920 29.24 6.97 -7.23
N GLN A 921 29.12 5.66 -7.11
CA GLN A 921 29.12 4.97 -5.82
C GLN A 921 30.42 5.22 -5.03
N LYS A 922 31.59 5.12 -5.67
CA LYS A 922 32.89 5.36 -5.02
C LYS A 922 33.03 6.81 -4.55
N GLN A 923 32.55 7.77 -5.34
CA GLN A 923 32.66 9.19 -5.04
C GLN A 923 31.64 9.64 -3.98
N HIS A 924 30.39 9.17 -4.04
CA HIS A 924 29.28 9.72 -3.28
C HIS A 924 28.78 8.83 -2.13
N VAL A 925 29.10 7.54 -2.11
CA VAL A 925 28.55 6.59 -1.11
C VAL A 925 29.62 5.89 -0.29
N ALA A 926 30.71 5.43 -0.91
CA ALA A 926 31.72 4.61 -0.25
C ALA A 926 32.50 5.37 0.84
N ASN A 927 32.79 4.68 1.95
CA ASN A 927 33.63 5.17 3.06
C ASN A 927 33.13 6.50 3.69
N ARG A 928 31.81 6.67 3.75
CA ARG A 928 31.18 7.88 4.28
C ARG A 928 30.78 7.74 5.76
N THR A 929 30.45 8.86 6.37
CA THR A 929 29.99 8.96 7.77
C THR A 929 28.47 8.90 7.84
N TYR A 930 27.94 8.22 8.87
CA TYR A 930 26.50 8.08 9.06
C TYR A 930 26.07 8.47 10.47
N ARG A 931 24.84 8.93 10.60
CA ARG A 931 24.07 8.85 11.85
C ARG A 931 23.27 7.56 11.82
N TYR A 932 23.50 6.71 12.80
CA TYR A 932 22.83 5.43 12.94
C TYR A 932 21.72 5.57 13.98
N PHE A 933 20.51 5.16 13.63
CA PHE A 933 19.34 5.18 14.51
C PHE A 933 18.90 3.76 14.78
N PHE A 934 18.78 3.39 16.06
CA PHE A 934 18.35 2.07 16.51
C PHE A 934 17.20 2.21 17.50
N LEU A 935 16.11 1.48 17.24
CA LEU A 935 15.00 1.32 18.17
C LEU A 935 14.71 -0.18 18.33
N GLY A 936 14.87 -0.70 19.53
CA GLY A 936 14.67 -2.11 19.86
C GLY A 936 15.19 -2.45 21.24
N ASN A 937 15.31 -3.76 21.54
CA ASN A 937 15.76 -4.23 22.85
C ASN A 937 17.27 -4.07 23.00
N GLU A 938 17.70 -3.01 23.71
CA GLU A 938 19.15 -2.71 23.91
C GLU A 938 19.92 -3.86 24.57
N LYS A 939 19.28 -4.72 25.37
CA LYS A 939 19.94 -5.86 26.04
C LYS A 939 20.37 -6.94 25.04
N GLU A 940 19.67 -7.03 23.92
CA GLU A 940 19.93 -8.01 22.86
C GLU A 940 20.75 -7.43 21.70
N MET A 941 20.95 -6.09 21.68
CA MET A 941 21.76 -5.44 20.64
C MET A 941 23.26 -5.71 20.83
N PRO A 942 24.05 -5.79 19.74
CA PRO A 942 25.50 -5.98 19.79
C PRO A 942 26.22 -4.68 20.21
N MET A 943 26.06 -4.24 21.45
CA MET A 943 26.47 -2.92 21.92
C MET A 943 27.96 -2.62 21.73
N ASP A 944 28.86 -3.61 21.91
CA ASP A 944 30.30 -3.40 21.72
C ASP A 944 30.64 -3.15 20.25
N PHE A 945 29.93 -3.80 19.34
CA PHE A 945 30.06 -3.50 17.92
C PHE A 945 29.50 -2.12 17.58
N LEU A 946 28.33 -1.72 18.12
CA LEU A 946 27.77 -0.38 17.87
C LEU A 946 28.67 0.75 18.36
N LYS A 947 29.41 0.57 19.46
CA LYS A 947 30.43 1.54 19.94
C LYS A 947 31.57 1.76 18.93
N THR A 948 31.87 0.79 18.08
CA THR A 948 32.88 0.95 17.02
C THR A 948 32.39 1.82 15.85
N ARG A 949 31.07 2.04 15.74
CA ARG A 949 30.47 2.81 14.65
C ARG A 949 30.39 4.31 14.89
N GLY A 950 30.59 4.74 16.11
CA GLY A 950 30.59 6.16 16.48
C GLY A 950 30.28 6.40 17.95
N SER A 951 30.18 7.68 18.32
CA SER A 951 29.80 8.04 19.67
C SER A 951 28.34 7.67 19.94
N VAL A 952 28.12 6.85 20.97
CA VAL A 952 26.78 6.35 21.32
C VAL A 952 26.03 7.38 22.15
N ARG A 953 24.84 7.73 21.72
CA ARG A 953 23.86 8.57 22.43
C ARG A 953 22.62 7.74 22.75
N ARG A 954 22.38 7.49 24.04
CA ARG A 954 21.12 6.87 24.50
C ARG A 954 20.08 7.92 24.74
N LEU A 955 18.91 7.77 24.13
CA LEU A 955 17.76 8.64 24.26
C LEU A 955 16.63 7.87 24.93
N LYS A 956 15.93 8.51 25.84
CA LYS A 956 14.67 7.97 26.36
C LYS A 956 13.57 8.24 25.34
N ILE A 957 12.53 7.41 25.32
CA ILE A 957 11.35 7.62 24.44
C ILE A 957 10.81 9.06 24.58
N LYS A 958 10.65 9.57 25.80
CA LYS A 958 10.23 10.96 26.03
C LYS A 958 11.14 12.02 25.41
N ASP A 959 12.44 11.75 25.22
CA ASP A 959 13.36 12.74 24.63
C ASP A 959 13.16 12.89 23.13
N ILE A 960 12.78 11.80 22.46
CA ILE A 960 12.49 11.79 21.02
C ILE A 960 11.07 12.27 20.68
N PHE A 961 10.20 12.39 21.67
CA PHE A 961 8.88 13.00 21.53
C PHE A 961 8.84 14.46 21.99
N VAL A 962 9.99 15.01 22.42
CA VAL A 962 10.16 16.40 22.90
C VAL A 962 9.64 16.64 24.30
N TYR A 963 8.69 15.84 24.80
CA TYR A 963 8.10 15.93 26.15
C TYR A 963 7.65 14.59 26.71
#